data_30781b9ec7de932d843787f42d896cf0
#
_entry.id   30781b9ec7de932d843787f42d896cf0
#
_cell.length_a   1.000
_cell.length_b   1.000
_cell.length_c   1.000
_cell.angle_alpha   90.00
_cell.angle_beta   90.00
_cell.angle_gamma   90.00
#
_symmetry.space_group_name_H-M   'P 1'
#
loop_
_entity.id
_entity.type
_entity.pdbx_description
1 polymer ?
#
loop_
_entity_poly.entity_id
_entity_poly.type
_entity_poly.pdbx_seq_one_letter_code
_entity_poly.pdbx_strand_id
1 'polypeptide(L)'
;ATLVSGSVLVLLLVTAWVRETFTADWKKYQKEYRQLALERSAEEEETSLEPSTRIYQVSPTGLNRTDRCITCHLGIENPFMAGTPQPHTMHPGNYITDHPVEKFGCTVCHGGQGRAVDRVLAFGEDPSVHWDFPLLHPPYIESSCGKCHLAIFSGQAALEGTGTFLHGKEVFSREGCLGCHRARGVGGIIGPDLTGQGEKTKHEYSFTNIRGEQTISNWLKEHFRDPEMVSPGSDMLKLDLPEEELEALATFTMGLAKPDISYDYLAVEALQEFRGMRAELSPARTWSMTCSSCHGKEGKGKDYETYRTGVPSLWNYDFIRVAPDELIEFTLNHGRGARQMASWLPLYSGLKESEIDSLVWMLDRKFAPGITFGEVSGIRGQPGRSQPESGRQIYLRDCAFCHGENGGGDIGLPLNNTGFLSAASDRFIYNTIIYGRNMAGMPAWSGYSVEDIAGLIRYIRHWGPGHREDREIELPHGDPRKGDLQYHYLCSRCHGEFGEGNTGPAILTRDFQSLASDRFLFETISGGRSHTAMFGWSTQVQGAGRLNRQGISDIIAYMRQYAAGERDYIYQGSNPGNSAAGKELFTRHCARCHGENGQGTSAPALNNQEFLSAASNGYLVATISIGRQGTRMPYWGRGSENYPALSSGERRDIAAYVRSWQRFRIRK
;
A
#
# COMPACT_ATOMS: atom_id res chain seq x y z
N ALA A 1 -37.30 -0.67 -64.51
CA ALA A 1 -36.63 -0.66 -63.20
C ALA A 1 -36.74 0.70 -62.50
N THR A 2 -36.38 1.82 -63.12
CA THR A 2 -36.38 3.18 -62.54
C THR A 2 -37.73 3.66 -62.07
N LEU A 3 -38.82 3.36 -62.82
CA LEU A 3 -40.20 3.73 -62.47
C LEU A 3 -40.66 2.97 -61.17
N VAL A 4 -40.36 1.69 -61.07
CA VAL A 4 -40.72 0.88 -59.91
C VAL A 4 -39.93 1.33 -58.65
N SER A 5 -38.61 1.57 -58.76
CA SER A 5 -37.84 2.07 -57.67
C SER A 5 -38.26 3.48 -57.23
N GLY A 6 -38.62 4.36 -58.17
CA GLY A 6 -39.17 5.68 -57.86
C GLY A 6 -40.52 5.62 -57.13
N SER A 7 -41.42 4.74 -57.55
CA SER A 7 -42.70 4.54 -56.87
C SER A 7 -42.57 3.94 -55.47
N VAL A 8 -41.64 3.00 -55.27
CA VAL A 8 -41.31 2.45 -53.95
C VAL A 8 -40.73 3.52 -53.03
N LEU A 9 -39.83 4.36 -53.52
CA LEU A 9 -39.28 5.47 -52.73
C LEU A 9 -40.35 6.47 -52.31
N VAL A 10 -41.22 6.86 -53.23
CA VAL A 10 -42.35 7.76 -52.92
C VAL A 10 -43.30 7.14 -51.90
N LEU A 11 -43.60 5.86 -51.99
CA LEU A 11 -44.44 5.17 -51.03
C LEU A 11 -43.80 5.14 -49.65
N LEU A 12 -42.48 4.85 -49.56
CA LEU A 12 -41.71 4.88 -48.31
C LEU A 12 -41.70 6.27 -47.67
N LEU A 13 -41.48 7.31 -48.48
CA LEU A 13 -41.52 8.72 -48.04
C LEU A 13 -42.88 9.14 -47.53
N VAL A 14 -43.97 8.77 -48.26
CA VAL A 14 -45.32 9.01 -47.79
C VAL A 14 -45.66 8.27 -46.52
N THR A 15 -45.26 7.01 -46.41
CA THR A 15 -45.43 6.21 -45.19
C THR A 15 -44.67 6.83 -44.00
N ALA A 16 -43.44 7.25 -44.22
CA ALA A 16 -42.64 7.94 -43.21
C ALA A 16 -43.28 9.28 -42.80
N TRP A 17 -43.77 10.05 -43.78
CA TRP A 17 -44.48 11.32 -43.53
C TRP A 17 -45.78 11.11 -42.75
N VAL A 18 -46.60 10.11 -43.07
CA VAL A 18 -47.83 9.76 -42.35
C VAL A 18 -47.50 9.35 -40.93
N ARG A 19 -46.48 8.46 -40.74
CA ARG A 19 -46.03 8.03 -39.42
C ARG A 19 -45.59 9.22 -38.57
N GLU A 20 -44.68 10.06 -39.08
CA GLU A 20 -44.18 11.24 -38.36
C GLU A 20 -45.28 12.27 -38.08
N THR A 21 -46.21 12.44 -39.01
CA THR A 21 -47.28 13.44 -38.89
C THR A 21 -48.39 13.04 -37.94
N PHE A 22 -48.78 11.75 -37.88
CA PHE A 22 -49.98 11.31 -37.19
C PHE A 22 -49.74 10.31 -36.05
N THR A 23 -48.66 9.55 -36.08
CA THR A 23 -48.43 8.44 -35.14
C THR A 23 -47.13 8.52 -34.33
N ALA A 24 -46.37 9.63 -34.43
CA ALA A 24 -45.15 9.80 -33.69
C ALA A 24 -45.43 9.83 -32.17
N ASP A 25 -44.71 9.01 -31.41
CA ASP A 25 -44.89 8.82 -29.95
C ASP A 25 -44.87 10.13 -29.17
N TRP A 26 -43.92 11.01 -29.49
CA TRP A 26 -43.76 12.28 -28.79
C TRP A 26 -45.02 13.18 -28.89
N LYS A 27 -45.77 13.11 -29.98
CA LYS A 27 -47.03 13.88 -30.14
C LYS A 27 -48.11 13.37 -29.21
N LYS A 28 -48.17 12.05 -29.00
CA LYS A 28 -49.06 11.42 -28.05
C LYS A 28 -48.80 11.93 -26.65
N TYR A 29 -47.52 11.89 -26.21
CA TYR A 29 -47.12 12.36 -24.88
C TYR A 29 -47.39 13.86 -24.68
N GLN A 30 -47.17 14.69 -25.68
CA GLN A 30 -47.52 16.12 -25.60
C GLN A 30 -48.99 16.38 -25.47
N LYS A 31 -49.82 15.57 -26.16
CA LYS A 31 -51.28 15.65 -26.03
C LYS A 31 -51.74 15.23 -24.63
N GLU A 32 -51.21 14.13 -24.12
CA GLU A 32 -51.52 13.66 -22.78
C GLU A 32 -51.09 14.67 -21.70
N TYR A 33 -49.91 15.25 -21.83
CA TYR A 33 -49.44 16.31 -20.93
C TYR A 33 -50.40 17.51 -20.90
N ARG A 34 -50.81 18.00 -22.05
CA ARG A 34 -51.75 19.14 -22.12
C ARG A 34 -53.07 18.82 -21.43
N GLN A 35 -53.57 17.62 -21.60
CA GLN A 35 -54.82 17.20 -20.94
C GLN A 35 -54.65 17.17 -19.41
N LEU A 36 -53.58 16.57 -18.92
CA LEU A 36 -53.26 16.53 -17.48
C LEU A 36 -53.01 17.93 -16.91
N ALA A 37 -52.34 18.80 -17.67
CA ALA A 37 -52.08 20.17 -17.24
C ALA A 37 -53.36 20.98 -17.11
N LEU A 38 -54.31 20.84 -18.06
CA LEU A 38 -55.59 21.48 -17.98
C LEU A 38 -56.45 20.98 -16.81
N GLU A 39 -56.43 19.68 -16.54
CA GLU A 39 -57.17 19.10 -15.40
C GLU A 39 -56.67 19.63 -14.07
N ARG A 40 -55.37 19.80 -13.91
CA ARG A 40 -54.72 20.26 -12.67
C ARG A 40 -54.66 21.77 -12.50
N SER A 41 -54.57 22.55 -13.61
CA SER A 41 -54.60 24.03 -13.54
C SER A 41 -56.01 24.58 -13.31
N ALA A 42 -57.05 23.82 -13.63
CA ALA A 42 -58.42 24.21 -13.32
C ALA A 42 -58.75 24.25 -11.84
N GLU A 43 -57.91 23.62 -10.99
CA GLU A 43 -58.03 23.66 -9.54
C GLU A 43 -57.34 24.89 -8.88
N GLU A 44 -56.41 25.58 -9.61
CA GLU A 44 -55.63 26.70 -9.10
C GLU A 44 -55.56 27.85 -10.12
N GLU A 45 -56.46 28.72 -10.25
CA GLU A 45 -56.63 29.96 -11.07
C GLU A 45 -55.40 30.52 -11.84
N GLU A 46 -54.37 29.75 -12.18
CA GLU A 46 -53.11 30.17 -12.80
C GLU A 46 -53.05 29.70 -14.25
N THR A 47 -53.05 30.63 -15.20
CA THR A 47 -52.92 30.38 -16.65
C THR A 47 -51.54 29.83 -16.99
N SER A 48 -51.37 28.51 -17.00
CA SER A 48 -50.19 27.88 -17.58
C SER A 48 -50.21 28.06 -19.11
N LEU A 49 -49.17 28.67 -19.68
CA LEU A 49 -48.96 28.75 -21.12
C LEU A 49 -48.86 27.32 -21.68
N GLU A 50 -49.86 26.92 -22.49
CA GLU A 50 -49.84 25.62 -23.15
C GLU A 50 -48.60 25.48 -24.05
N PRO A 51 -47.74 24.45 -23.84
CA PRO A 51 -46.63 24.25 -24.72
C PRO A 51 -47.05 23.92 -26.15
N SER A 52 -46.43 24.56 -27.14
CA SER A 52 -46.71 24.30 -28.56
C SER A 52 -46.27 22.87 -28.93
N THR A 53 -47.06 22.23 -29.83
CA THR A 53 -46.71 20.89 -30.36
C THR A 53 -45.50 20.98 -31.27
N ARG A 54 -44.31 20.64 -30.71
CA ARG A 54 -43.04 20.69 -31.46
C ARG A 54 -41.99 19.76 -30.78
N ILE A 55 -40.92 19.49 -31.49
CA ILE A 55 -39.76 18.88 -30.91
C ILE A 55 -38.99 19.97 -30.15
N TYR A 56 -38.82 19.76 -28.84
CA TYR A 56 -37.99 20.57 -27.96
C TYR A 56 -36.59 20.02 -27.93
N GLN A 57 -35.59 20.88 -27.99
CA GLN A 57 -34.19 20.48 -28.03
C GLN A 57 -33.34 21.42 -27.18
N VAL A 58 -32.45 20.81 -26.39
CA VAL A 58 -31.41 21.51 -25.65
C VAL A 58 -30.05 21.05 -26.18
N SER A 59 -29.16 22.00 -26.41
CA SER A 59 -27.79 21.73 -26.86
C SER A 59 -26.82 22.49 -25.98
N PRO A 60 -26.45 21.92 -24.81
CA PRO A 60 -25.60 22.58 -23.83
C PRO A 60 -24.24 22.91 -24.42
N THR A 61 -23.81 24.17 -24.27
CA THR A 61 -22.52 24.64 -24.77
C THR A 61 -21.40 24.00 -23.96
N GLY A 62 -20.43 23.36 -24.62
CA GLY A 62 -19.28 22.77 -23.96
C GLY A 62 -19.45 21.30 -23.50
N LEU A 63 -20.68 20.73 -23.61
CA LEU A 63 -20.90 19.31 -23.31
C LEU A 63 -20.97 18.42 -24.55
N ASN A 64 -20.92 19.01 -25.74
CA ASN A 64 -21.01 18.31 -27.03
C ASN A 64 -22.18 17.32 -27.14
N ARG A 65 -23.33 17.67 -26.55
CA ARG A 65 -24.54 16.85 -26.48
C ARG A 65 -25.74 17.60 -27.02
N THR A 66 -26.75 16.84 -27.41
CA THR A 66 -28.05 17.38 -27.87
C THR A 66 -29.14 16.50 -27.27
N ASP A 67 -30.01 17.09 -26.47
CA ASP A 67 -31.08 16.40 -25.77
C ASP A 67 -32.46 16.87 -26.27
N ARG A 68 -33.31 15.90 -26.59
CA ARG A 68 -34.71 16.08 -26.97
C ARG A 68 -35.68 15.44 -25.98
N CYS A 69 -35.18 14.98 -24.86
CA CYS A 69 -35.95 14.28 -23.83
C CYS A 69 -37.14 15.11 -23.34
N ILE A 70 -36.97 16.44 -23.23
CA ILE A 70 -38.05 17.37 -22.88
C ILE A 70 -39.17 17.44 -23.93
N THR A 71 -39.02 16.81 -25.11
CA THR A 71 -40.08 16.68 -26.07
C THR A 71 -41.21 15.79 -25.53
N CYS A 72 -40.89 14.75 -24.76
CA CYS A 72 -41.86 13.86 -24.13
C CYS A 72 -42.03 14.18 -22.61
N HIS A 73 -40.98 14.61 -21.95
CA HIS A 73 -40.93 14.90 -20.51
C HIS A 73 -41.23 16.40 -20.22
N LEU A 74 -42.37 16.90 -20.68
CA LEU A 74 -42.76 18.32 -20.56
C LEU A 74 -43.03 18.76 -19.12
N GLY A 75 -43.41 17.82 -18.24
CA GLY A 75 -43.74 18.10 -16.84
C GLY A 75 -42.57 18.24 -15.91
N ILE A 76 -41.33 18.03 -16.39
CA ILE A 76 -40.13 17.85 -15.57
C ILE A 76 -39.82 19.04 -14.63
N GLU A 77 -40.14 20.26 -15.08
CA GLU A 77 -39.93 21.51 -14.29
C GLU A 77 -41.25 22.06 -13.72
N ASN A 78 -42.38 21.38 -13.96
CA ASN A 78 -43.68 21.87 -13.54
C ASN A 78 -44.12 21.26 -12.20
N PRO A 79 -44.19 22.05 -11.09
CA PRO A 79 -44.57 21.57 -9.77
C PRO A 79 -45.96 20.92 -9.73
N PHE A 80 -46.91 21.39 -10.56
CA PHE A 80 -48.27 20.83 -10.62
C PHE A 80 -48.30 19.41 -11.18
N MET A 81 -47.22 18.97 -11.83
CA MET A 81 -47.07 17.61 -12.33
C MET A 81 -46.49 16.61 -11.34
N ALA A 82 -46.23 17.03 -10.11
CA ALA A 82 -45.75 16.12 -9.08
C ALA A 82 -46.74 14.96 -8.86
N GLY A 83 -46.22 13.72 -8.87
CA GLY A 83 -47.00 12.51 -8.67
C GLY A 83 -47.84 12.07 -9.88
N THR A 84 -47.70 12.71 -11.04
CA THR A 84 -48.32 12.20 -12.29
C THR A 84 -47.49 10.99 -12.81
N PRO A 85 -48.09 10.11 -13.63
CA PRO A 85 -47.37 9.03 -14.29
C PRO A 85 -46.27 9.53 -15.24
N GLN A 86 -45.21 8.75 -15.41
CA GLN A 86 -44.22 9.00 -16.44
C GLN A 86 -44.84 8.95 -17.82
N PRO A 87 -44.40 9.83 -18.75
CA PRO A 87 -43.27 10.75 -18.68
C PRO A 87 -43.63 12.17 -18.21
N HIS A 88 -44.78 12.36 -17.59
CA HIS A 88 -45.35 13.69 -17.30
C HIS A 88 -45.00 14.23 -15.89
N THR A 89 -44.47 13.40 -15.03
CA THR A 89 -44.19 13.80 -13.65
C THR A 89 -43.05 14.82 -13.53
N MET A 90 -43.14 15.68 -12.52
CA MET A 90 -42.05 16.56 -12.13
C MET A 90 -40.81 15.75 -11.72
N HIS A 91 -39.60 16.27 -12.00
CA HIS A 91 -38.35 15.65 -11.58
C HIS A 91 -38.28 15.59 -10.05
N PRO A 92 -37.92 14.44 -9.47
CA PRO A 92 -37.80 14.32 -8.02
C PRO A 92 -36.57 15.08 -7.49
N GLY A 93 -36.67 15.58 -6.26
CA GLY A 93 -35.57 16.31 -5.59
C GLY A 93 -35.27 17.68 -6.19
N ASN A 94 -34.17 18.28 -5.78
CA ASN A 94 -33.73 19.61 -6.21
C ASN A 94 -32.71 19.60 -7.35
N TYR A 95 -32.47 18.44 -7.96
CA TYR A 95 -31.36 18.26 -8.92
C TYR A 95 -31.44 19.21 -10.12
N ILE A 96 -32.62 19.45 -10.69
CA ILE A 96 -32.77 20.35 -11.85
C ILE A 96 -32.71 21.83 -11.46
N THR A 97 -32.91 22.17 -10.18
CA THR A 97 -32.69 23.52 -9.67
C THR A 97 -31.19 23.86 -9.66
N ASP A 98 -30.37 22.91 -9.23
CA ASP A 98 -28.90 23.04 -9.19
C ASP A 98 -28.26 22.80 -10.57
N HIS A 99 -28.93 22.00 -11.43
CA HIS A 99 -28.50 21.63 -12.77
C HIS A 99 -29.59 21.96 -13.79
N PRO A 100 -29.82 23.24 -14.12
CA PRO A 100 -30.88 23.65 -15.06
C PRO A 100 -30.77 22.91 -16.40
N VAL A 101 -31.92 22.46 -16.90
CA VAL A 101 -32.01 21.63 -18.13
C VAL A 101 -31.34 22.31 -19.31
N GLU A 102 -31.47 23.63 -19.44
CA GLU A 102 -30.87 24.40 -20.55
C GLU A 102 -29.35 24.36 -20.53
N LYS A 103 -28.75 24.27 -19.32
CA LYS A 103 -27.30 24.26 -19.14
C LYS A 103 -26.71 22.86 -19.22
N PHE A 104 -27.39 21.85 -18.66
CA PHE A 104 -26.82 20.51 -18.50
C PHE A 104 -27.45 19.49 -19.45
N GLY A 105 -28.68 19.67 -19.88
CA GLY A 105 -29.48 18.64 -20.59
C GLY A 105 -29.85 17.49 -19.65
N CYS A 106 -30.24 16.37 -20.23
CA CYS A 106 -30.71 15.18 -19.50
C CYS A 106 -29.70 14.03 -19.57
N THR A 107 -29.10 13.81 -20.74
CA THR A 107 -28.23 12.66 -21.00
C THR A 107 -26.89 12.75 -20.27
N VAL A 108 -26.52 13.89 -19.72
CA VAL A 108 -25.31 14.03 -18.87
C VAL A 108 -25.43 13.20 -17.61
N CYS A 109 -26.65 13.13 -17.03
CA CYS A 109 -26.93 12.33 -15.83
C CYS A 109 -27.50 10.95 -16.18
N HIS A 110 -28.47 10.90 -17.11
CA HIS A 110 -29.24 9.69 -17.38
C HIS A 110 -28.64 8.77 -18.46
N GLY A 111 -27.66 9.23 -19.24
CA GLY A 111 -27.27 8.51 -20.45
C GLY A 111 -28.38 8.49 -21.50
N GLY A 112 -28.47 7.44 -22.29
CA GLY A 112 -29.50 7.30 -23.34
C GLY A 112 -29.19 8.07 -24.62
N GLN A 113 -30.13 8.05 -25.56
CA GLN A 113 -29.99 8.67 -26.89
C GLN A 113 -30.73 10.00 -26.96
N GLY A 114 -30.08 11.06 -26.52
CA GLY A 114 -30.65 12.39 -26.39
C GLY A 114 -31.31 12.93 -27.68
N ARG A 115 -30.83 12.52 -28.85
CA ARG A 115 -31.42 12.97 -30.16
C ARG A 115 -32.67 12.22 -30.56
N ALA A 116 -32.96 11.09 -29.91
CA ALA A 116 -34.17 10.30 -30.25
C ALA A 116 -35.44 11.01 -29.81
N VAL A 117 -36.50 10.79 -30.57
CA VAL A 117 -37.88 11.22 -30.29
C VAL A 117 -38.85 10.03 -30.26
N ASP A 118 -38.32 8.84 -30.35
CA ASP A 118 -39.01 7.57 -30.23
C ASP A 118 -38.57 6.89 -28.95
N ARG A 119 -39.49 6.27 -28.20
CA ARG A 119 -39.21 5.70 -26.88
C ARG A 119 -38.17 4.59 -26.96
N VAL A 120 -38.36 3.65 -27.89
CA VAL A 120 -37.47 2.49 -28.01
C VAL A 120 -36.03 2.93 -28.31
N LEU A 121 -35.89 3.89 -29.20
CA LEU A 121 -34.59 4.47 -29.56
C LEU A 121 -34.00 5.29 -28.40
N ALA A 122 -34.79 6.10 -27.70
CA ALA A 122 -34.31 6.94 -26.60
C ALA A 122 -33.74 6.11 -25.44
N PHE A 123 -34.38 4.98 -25.13
CA PHE A 123 -33.98 4.09 -24.05
C PHE A 123 -32.89 3.09 -24.44
N GLY A 124 -32.65 2.90 -25.73
CA GLY A 124 -31.69 1.90 -26.22
C GLY A 124 -32.21 0.46 -26.09
N GLU A 125 -33.54 0.27 -26.17
CA GLU A 125 -34.19 -1.04 -26.03
C GLU A 125 -34.15 -1.88 -27.31
N ASP A 126 -33.80 -1.28 -28.45
CA ASP A 126 -33.72 -2.00 -29.74
C ASP A 126 -32.40 -2.80 -29.83
N PRO A 127 -32.43 -4.14 -29.76
CA PRO A 127 -31.25 -4.95 -29.84
C PRO A 127 -30.53 -4.95 -31.20
N SER A 128 -31.22 -4.47 -32.25
CA SER A 128 -30.68 -4.35 -33.61
C SER A 128 -29.80 -3.11 -33.79
N VAL A 129 -29.91 -2.14 -32.87
CA VAL A 129 -29.18 -0.88 -32.92
C VAL A 129 -28.09 -0.87 -31.85
N HIS A 130 -26.88 -0.49 -32.24
CA HIS A 130 -25.78 -0.33 -31.31
C HIS A 130 -25.86 1.02 -30.60
N TRP A 131 -26.00 0.96 -29.28
CA TRP A 131 -26.04 2.14 -28.43
C TRP A 131 -24.74 2.26 -27.60
N ASP A 132 -24.03 3.36 -27.76
CA ASP A 132 -22.80 3.63 -27.02
C ASP A 132 -23.09 3.79 -25.54
N PHE A 133 -24.10 4.57 -25.19
CA PHE A 133 -24.49 4.85 -23.82
C PHE A 133 -25.98 4.54 -23.62
N PRO A 134 -26.34 3.39 -23.05
CA PRO A 134 -27.70 3.06 -22.70
C PRO A 134 -28.23 3.99 -21.60
N LEU A 135 -29.56 4.07 -21.47
CA LEU A 135 -30.19 4.80 -20.38
C LEU A 135 -29.80 4.14 -19.04
N LEU A 136 -29.38 4.96 -18.08
CA LEU A 136 -29.05 4.53 -16.74
C LEU A 136 -30.31 4.49 -15.87
N HIS A 137 -30.54 3.36 -15.21
CA HIS A 137 -31.60 3.20 -14.22
C HIS A 137 -31.03 3.35 -12.80
N PRO A 138 -31.83 3.76 -11.79
CA PRO A 138 -31.39 3.73 -10.41
C PRO A 138 -30.87 2.33 -10.01
N PRO A 139 -29.77 2.21 -9.22
CA PRO A 139 -29.01 3.32 -8.63
C PRO A 139 -27.88 3.85 -9.53
N TYR A 140 -27.68 3.28 -10.74
CA TYR A 140 -26.51 3.56 -11.58
C TYR A 140 -26.45 5.01 -12.09
N ILE A 141 -27.56 5.77 -12.04
CA ILE A 141 -27.57 7.22 -12.34
C ILE A 141 -26.57 7.98 -11.45
N GLU A 142 -26.40 7.55 -10.20
CA GLU A 142 -25.47 8.17 -9.25
C GLU A 142 -24.02 8.17 -9.77
N SER A 143 -23.67 7.24 -10.66
CA SER A 143 -22.34 7.20 -11.29
C SER A 143 -22.04 8.48 -12.10
N SER A 144 -23.05 9.14 -12.63
CA SER A 144 -22.89 10.36 -13.41
C SER A 144 -22.41 11.55 -12.58
N CYS A 145 -22.70 11.58 -11.27
CA CYS A 145 -22.22 12.61 -10.35
C CYS A 145 -20.68 12.65 -10.32
N GLY A 146 -20.04 11.49 -10.35
CA GLY A 146 -18.57 11.35 -10.32
C GLY A 146 -17.86 11.96 -11.52
N LYS A 147 -18.56 12.22 -12.63
CA LYS A 147 -17.98 12.83 -13.83
C LYS A 147 -17.67 14.31 -13.66
N CYS A 148 -18.42 14.99 -12.77
CA CYS A 148 -18.29 16.44 -12.53
C CYS A 148 -17.89 16.78 -11.11
N HIS A 149 -18.42 16.05 -10.11
CA HIS A 149 -18.19 16.29 -8.69
C HIS A 149 -16.95 15.52 -8.19
N LEU A 150 -15.76 15.98 -8.59
CA LEU A 150 -14.51 15.28 -8.28
C LEU A 150 -14.20 15.21 -6.80
N ALA A 151 -14.67 16.16 -5.99
CA ALA A 151 -14.47 16.22 -4.53
C ALA A 151 -15.08 15.02 -3.78
N ILE A 152 -16.06 14.32 -4.36
CA ILE A 152 -16.62 13.10 -3.75
C ILE A 152 -15.61 11.95 -3.68
N PHE A 153 -14.58 11.96 -4.53
CA PHE A 153 -13.52 10.96 -4.51
C PHE A 153 -12.53 11.19 -3.37
N SER A 154 -12.27 12.44 -2.99
CA SER A 154 -11.38 12.78 -1.87
C SER A 154 -12.05 12.58 -0.48
N GLY A 155 -13.37 12.43 -0.45
CA GLY A 155 -14.16 12.31 0.79
C GLY A 155 -14.41 13.66 1.48
N GLN A 156 -14.16 14.77 0.79
CA GLN A 156 -14.38 16.12 1.31
C GLN A 156 -15.84 16.59 1.16
N ALA A 157 -16.62 15.93 0.30
CA ALA A 157 -18.03 16.25 0.10
C ALA A 157 -18.89 14.98 0.06
N ALA A 158 -20.01 15.02 0.79
CA ALA A 158 -21.13 14.11 0.59
C ALA A 158 -22.20 14.88 -0.21
N LEU A 159 -22.59 14.34 -1.37
CA LEU A 159 -23.67 14.91 -2.16
C LEU A 159 -24.95 14.16 -1.85
N GLU A 160 -26.06 14.89 -1.75
CA GLU A 160 -27.39 14.30 -1.65
C GLU A 160 -27.65 13.42 -2.88
N GLY A 161 -28.23 12.23 -2.70
CA GLY A 161 -28.53 11.31 -3.77
C GLY A 161 -27.33 10.56 -4.37
N THR A 162 -26.21 10.48 -3.63
CA THR A 162 -25.03 9.69 -4.04
C THR A 162 -24.73 8.56 -3.06
N GLY A 163 -25.73 8.05 -2.35
CA GLY A 163 -25.55 7.04 -1.31
C GLY A 163 -24.92 5.75 -1.80
N THR A 164 -25.43 5.20 -2.90
CA THR A 164 -24.91 3.98 -3.53
C THR A 164 -23.51 4.18 -4.10
N PHE A 165 -23.26 5.32 -4.72
CA PHE A 165 -21.95 5.68 -5.23
C PHE A 165 -20.89 5.77 -4.11
N LEU A 166 -21.21 6.45 -3.00
CA LEU A 166 -20.32 6.58 -1.86
C LEU A 166 -20.09 5.25 -1.15
N HIS A 167 -21.11 4.41 -1.04
CA HIS A 167 -20.96 3.03 -0.56
C HIS A 167 -20.03 2.24 -1.47
N GLY A 168 -20.19 2.33 -2.80
CA GLY A 168 -19.27 1.70 -3.76
C GLY A 168 -17.83 2.17 -3.63
N LYS A 169 -17.60 3.46 -3.36
CA LYS A 169 -16.28 4.00 -3.05
C LYS A 169 -15.68 3.38 -1.77
N GLU A 170 -16.50 3.19 -0.74
CA GLU A 170 -16.06 2.54 0.50
C GLU A 170 -15.68 1.09 0.23
N VAL A 171 -16.51 0.33 -0.49
CA VAL A 171 -16.22 -1.05 -0.91
C VAL A 171 -14.93 -1.10 -1.73
N PHE A 172 -14.77 -0.23 -2.73
CA PHE A 172 -13.57 -0.13 -3.56
C PHE A 172 -12.29 0.10 -2.73
N SER A 173 -12.39 0.97 -1.71
CA SER A 173 -11.27 1.26 -0.81
C SER A 173 -11.00 0.11 0.16
N ARG A 174 -12.05 -0.51 0.68
CA ARG A 174 -11.97 -1.61 1.64
C ARG A 174 -11.41 -2.90 1.03
N GLU A 175 -11.78 -3.18 -0.22
CA GLU A 175 -11.27 -4.35 -0.94
C GLU A 175 -9.89 -4.10 -1.57
N GLY A 176 -9.36 -2.88 -1.47
CA GLY A 176 -8.00 -2.55 -1.86
C GLY A 176 -7.76 -2.57 -3.37
N CYS A 177 -8.75 -2.18 -4.17
CA CYS A 177 -8.68 -2.25 -5.64
C CYS A 177 -7.48 -1.50 -6.23
N LEU A 178 -7.04 -0.40 -5.57
CA LEU A 178 -5.83 0.33 -5.96
C LEU A 178 -4.53 -0.44 -5.73
N GLY A 179 -4.57 -1.60 -5.10
CA GLY A 179 -3.40 -2.49 -5.01
C GLY A 179 -2.95 -3.01 -6.38
N CYS A 180 -3.91 -3.27 -7.27
CA CYS A 180 -3.67 -3.76 -8.62
C CYS A 180 -3.94 -2.70 -9.69
N HIS A 181 -5.01 -1.92 -9.53
CA HIS A 181 -5.49 -0.94 -10.50
C HIS A 181 -5.05 0.48 -10.14
N ARG A 182 -4.84 1.28 -11.17
CA ARG A 182 -4.74 2.73 -11.03
C ARG A 182 -6.12 3.35 -11.25
N ALA A 183 -6.48 4.33 -10.44
CA ALA A 183 -7.62 5.20 -10.69
C ALA A 183 -7.24 6.64 -10.34
N ARG A 184 -7.52 7.58 -11.25
CA ARG A 184 -7.22 9.01 -11.09
C ARG A 184 -5.76 9.29 -10.69
N GLY A 185 -4.84 8.56 -11.33
CA GLY A 185 -3.41 8.72 -11.14
C GLY A 185 -2.81 8.03 -9.91
N VAL A 186 -3.63 7.40 -9.05
CA VAL A 186 -3.17 6.70 -7.85
C VAL A 186 -3.45 5.20 -7.97
N GLY A 187 -2.51 4.36 -7.56
CA GLY A 187 -2.66 2.91 -7.48
C GLY A 187 -1.60 2.11 -8.23
N GLY A 188 -1.76 0.79 -8.20
CA GLY A 188 -0.88 -0.17 -8.84
C GLY A 188 -0.99 -0.20 -10.37
N ILE A 189 -0.09 -0.95 -11.00
CA ILE A 189 0.01 -1.08 -12.46
C ILE A 189 -0.15 -2.53 -12.93
N ILE A 190 -0.61 -3.42 -12.05
CA ILE A 190 -0.82 -4.84 -12.36
C ILE A 190 -2.07 -5.01 -13.23
N GLY A 191 -3.15 -4.37 -12.83
CA GLY A 191 -4.40 -4.32 -13.57
C GLY A 191 -4.51 -3.09 -14.48
N PRO A 192 -5.52 -3.02 -15.36
CA PRO A 192 -5.74 -1.86 -16.21
C PRO A 192 -6.06 -0.60 -15.39
N ASP A 193 -5.74 0.56 -15.97
CA ASP A 193 -6.12 1.86 -15.41
C ASP A 193 -7.64 2.06 -15.52
N LEU A 194 -8.29 2.30 -14.39
CA LEU A 194 -9.74 2.49 -14.28
C LEU A 194 -10.17 3.95 -14.40
N THR A 195 -9.23 4.89 -14.58
CA THR A 195 -9.55 6.34 -14.59
C THR A 195 -10.63 6.72 -15.62
N GLY A 196 -10.66 6.05 -16.75
CA GLY A 196 -11.67 6.27 -17.81
C GLY A 196 -12.72 5.16 -17.91
N GLN A 197 -12.90 4.36 -16.86
CA GLN A 197 -13.80 3.20 -16.93
C GLN A 197 -15.27 3.59 -17.19
N GLY A 198 -15.73 4.70 -16.63
CA GLY A 198 -17.08 5.22 -16.83
C GLY A 198 -17.33 5.92 -18.17
N GLU A 199 -16.29 6.08 -19.01
CA GLU A 199 -16.39 6.60 -20.38
C GLU A 199 -16.53 5.49 -21.42
N LYS A 200 -16.24 4.24 -21.03
CA LYS A 200 -16.33 3.11 -21.94
C LYS A 200 -17.73 2.90 -22.43
N THR A 201 -17.83 2.73 -23.73
CA THR A 201 -19.09 2.41 -24.42
C THR A 201 -19.44 0.93 -24.28
N LYS A 202 -20.69 0.58 -24.52
CA LYS A 202 -21.14 -0.83 -24.49
C LYS A 202 -20.34 -1.73 -25.43
N HIS A 203 -19.78 -1.18 -26.51
CA HIS A 203 -18.99 -1.92 -27.51
C HIS A 203 -17.62 -2.37 -27.03
N GLU A 204 -17.10 -1.75 -25.99
CA GLU A 204 -15.79 -2.08 -25.41
C GLU A 204 -15.87 -3.25 -24.42
N TYR A 205 -17.08 -3.80 -24.20
CA TYR A 205 -17.31 -4.94 -23.33
C TYR A 205 -17.70 -6.18 -24.12
N SER A 206 -17.12 -7.33 -23.80
CA SER A 206 -17.54 -8.62 -24.33
C SER A 206 -18.63 -9.21 -23.44
N PHE A 207 -19.82 -9.41 -24.00
CA PHE A 207 -20.95 -10.03 -23.30
C PHE A 207 -21.06 -11.54 -23.54
N THR A 208 -20.07 -12.15 -24.17
CA THR A 208 -20.11 -13.58 -24.56
C THR A 208 -20.31 -14.52 -23.36
N ASN A 209 -19.68 -14.18 -22.23
CA ASN A 209 -19.70 -15.03 -21.02
C ASN A 209 -20.57 -14.44 -19.91
N ILE A 210 -21.39 -13.42 -20.20
CA ILE A 210 -22.22 -12.73 -19.20
C ILE A 210 -23.52 -13.49 -18.97
N ARG A 211 -23.87 -13.70 -17.72
CA ARG A 211 -25.17 -14.22 -17.31
C ARG A 211 -26.18 -13.09 -17.13
N GLY A 212 -27.39 -13.26 -17.64
CA GLY A 212 -28.43 -12.26 -17.49
C GLY A 212 -28.37 -11.16 -18.53
N GLU A 213 -28.69 -9.94 -18.12
CA GLU A 213 -28.79 -8.78 -19.03
C GLU A 213 -27.41 -8.34 -19.55
N GLN A 214 -27.36 -8.00 -20.83
CA GLN A 214 -26.16 -7.49 -21.48
C GLN A 214 -26.00 -5.97 -21.27
N THR A 215 -25.84 -5.57 -20.01
CA THR A 215 -25.61 -4.19 -19.58
C THR A 215 -24.22 -4.03 -19.01
N ILE A 216 -23.68 -2.81 -19.04
CA ILE A 216 -22.36 -2.49 -18.47
C ILE A 216 -22.35 -2.78 -16.97
N SER A 217 -23.40 -2.39 -16.27
CA SER A 217 -23.54 -2.63 -14.82
C SER A 217 -23.53 -4.12 -14.48
N ASN A 218 -24.27 -4.95 -15.23
CA ASN A 218 -24.27 -6.39 -15.01
C ASN A 218 -22.92 -7.02 -15.37
N TRP A 219 -22.28 -6.56 -16.45
CA TRP A 219 -20.94 -7.00 -16.81
C TRP A 219 -19.94 -6.74 -15.66
N LEU A 220 -19.96 -5.55 -15.06
CA LEU A 220 -19.11 -5.20 -13.94
C LEU A 220 -19.37 -6.08 -12.73
N LYS A 221 -20.63 -6.30 -12.35
CA LYS A 221 -20.99 -7.18 -11.23
C LYS A 221 -20.50 -8.62 -11.43
N GLU A 222 -20.75 -9.18 -12.63
CA GLU A 222 -20.28 -10.54 -12.95
C GLU A 222 -18.76 -10.63 -12.98
N HIS A 223 -18.09 -9.58 -13.49
CA HIS A 223 -16.61 -9.50 -13.49
C HIS A 223 -16.04 -9.42 -12.07
N PHE A 224 -16.66 -8.71 -11.15
CA PHE A 224 -16.22 -8.68 -9.75
C PHE A 224 -16.44 -10.03 -9.07
N ARG A 225 -17.53 -10.71 -9.38
CA ARG A 225 -17.90 -12.02 -8.83
C ARG A 225 -17.00 -13.14 -9.33
N ASP A 226 -16.76 -13.21 -10.63
CA ASP A 226 -15.92 -14.23 -11.28
C ASP A 226 -15.17 -13.63 -12.49
N PRO A 227 -14.02 -12.97 -12.26
CA PRO A 227 -13.25 -12.32 -13.32
C PRO A 227 -12.78 -13.29 -14.40
N GLU A 228 -12.37 -14.50 -14.01
CA GLU A 228 -11.89 -15.55 -14.93
C GLU A 228 -13.01 -16.05 -15.86
N MET A 229 -14.24 -16.19 -15.34
CA MET A 229 -15.39 -16.56 -16.16
C MET A 229 -15.71 -15.48 -17.20
N VAL A 230 -15.71 -14.20 -16.80
CA VAL A 230 -16.06 -13.09 -17.67
C VAL A 230 -14.98 -12.78 -18.68
N SER A 231 -13.73 -12.81 -18.22
CA SER A 231 -12.53 -12.49 -19.00
C SER A 231 -11.50 -13.62 -18.83
N PRO A 232 -11.57 -14.68 -19.64
CA PRO A 232 -10.64 -15.80 -19.53
C PRO A 232 -9.17 -15.38 -19.57
N GLY A 233 -8.37 -15.86 -18.62
CA GLY A 233 -6.98 -15.47 -18.41
C GLY A 233 -6.81 -14.28 -17.47
N SER A 234 -7.86 -13.84 -16.79
CA SER A 234 -7.80 -12.77 -15.80
C SER A 234 -7.14 -13.25 -14.50
N ASP A 235 -6.11 -12.53 -14.05
CA ASP A 235 -5.49 -12.73 -12.72
C ASP A 235 -6.21 -11.94 -11.61
N MET A 236 -7.31 -11.26 -11.91
CA MET A 236 -8.07 -10.51 -10.92
C MET A 236 -8.70 -11.45 -9.90
N LEU A 237 -8.71 -11.03 -8.64
CA LEU A 237 -9.25 -11.81 -7.53
C LEU A 237 -10.78 -11.81 -7.57
N LYS A 238 -11.40 -12.98 -7.27
CA LYS A 238 -12.84 -13.08 -7.06
C LYS A 238 -13.24 -12.34 -5.79
N LEU A 239 -14.31 -11.56 -5.85
CA LEU A 239 -14.87 -10.87 -4.69
C LEU A 239 -16.12 -11.61 -4.22
N ASP A 240 -16.10 -12.08 -2.98
CA ASP A 240 -17.26 -12.68 -2.31
C ASP A 240 -18.02 -11.56 -1.57
N LEU A 241 -18.79 -10.78 -2.33
CA LEU A 241 -19.55 -9.64 -1.86
C LEU A 241 -21.06 -9.87 -2.05
N PRO A 242 -21.90 -9.36 -1.14
CA PRO A 242 -23.35 -9.37 -1.31
C PRO A 242 -23.76 -8.51 -2.54
N GLU A 243 -24.92 -8.79 -3.09
CA GLU A 243 -25.40 -8.14 -4.32
C GLU A 243 -25.45 -6.61 -4.21
N GLU A 244 -25.87 -6.09 -3.05
CA GLU A 244 -25.90 -4.65 -2.78
C GLU A 244 -24.52 -4.00 -2.89
N GLU A 245 -23.46 -4.65 -2.38
CA GLU A 245 -22.09 -4.16 -2.48
C GLU A 245 -21.53 -4.28 -3.90
N LEU A 246 -21.89 -5.32 -4.65
CA LEU A 246 -21.53 -5.47 -6.06
C LEU A 246 -22.20 -4.37 -6.90
N GLU A 247 -23.46 -4.06 -6.63
CA GLU A 247 -24.20 -2.97 -7.28
C GLU A 247 -23.57 -1.60 -6.97
N ALA A 248 -23.25 -1.35 -5.70
CA ALA A 248 -22.59 -0.13 -5.26
C ALA A 248 -21.19 0.01 -5.89
N LEU A 249 -20.40 -1.06 -5.94
CA LEU A 249 -19.08 -1.08 -6.55
C LEU A 249 -19.16 -0.83 -8.07
N ALA A 250 -20.15 -1.41 -8.76
CA ALA A 250 -20.40 -1.15 -10.17
C ALA A 250 -20.78 0.32 -10.40
N THR A 251 -21.66 0.88 -9.56
CA THR A 251 -22.05 2.29 -9.62
C THR A 251 -20.85 3.22 -9.45
N PHE A 252 -19.99 2.97 -8.47
CA PHE A 252 -18.75 3.72 -8.27
C PHE A 252 -17.80 3.61 -9.46
N THR A 253 -17.59 2.39 -9.96
CA THR A 253 -16.67 2.13 -11.08
C THR A 253 -17.13 2.80 -12.37
N MET A 254 -18.43 2.82 -12.63
CA MET A 254 -19.03 3.56 -13.75
C MET A 254 -18.88 5.09 -13.62
N GLY A 255 -18.64 5.61 -12.43
CA GLY A 255 -18.36 7.04 -12.20
C GLY A 255 -16.89 7.43 -12.33
N LEU A 256 -15.98 6.47 -12.53
CA LEU A 256 -14.56 6.75 -12.78
C LEU A 256 -14.39 7.26 -14.22
N ALA A 257 -14.44 8.56 -14.40
CA ALA A 257 -14.29 9.24 -15.69
C ALA A 257 -13.10 10.21 -15.64
N LYS A 258 -12.46 10.40 -16.79
CA LYS A 258 -11.53 11.52 -16.99
C LYS A 258 -12.37 12.79 -17.02
N PRO A 259 -11.90 13.88 -16.43
CA PRO A 259 -12.61 15.15 -16.53
C PRO A 259 -12.39 15.77 -17.92
N ASP A 260 -13.13 15.30 -18.90
CA ASP A 260 -13.15 15.83 -20.28
C ASP A 260 -14.39 16.70 -20.50
N ILE A 261 -14.63 17.58 -19.54
CA ILE A 261 -15.71 18.57 -19.60
C ILE A 261 -15.14 19.98 -19.41
N SER A 262 -15.83 20.97 -19.99
CA SER A 262 -15.43 22.37 -19.83
C SER A 262 -15.34 22.74 -18.35
N TYR A 263 -14.34 23.54 -17.99
CA TYR A 263 -14.16 24.08 -16.64
C TYR A 263 -15.41 24.80 -16.08
N ASP A 264 -16.29 25.28 -16.96
CA ASP A 264 -17.54 25.94 -16.57
C ASP A 264 -18.54 25.00 -15.87
N TYR A 265 -18.33 23.71 -15.98
CA TYR A 265 -19.15 22.65 -15.37
C TYR A 265 -18.51 22.01 -14.17
N LEU A 266 -17.23 22.30 -13.88
CA LEU A 266 -16.54 21.77 -12.72
C LEU A 266 -16.77 22.67 -11.50
N ALA A 267 -17.09 22.06 -10.37
CA ALA A 267 -17.12 22.78 -9.10
C ALA A 267 -15.70 23.33 -8.76
N VAL A 268 -15.66 24.45 -8.06
CA VAL A 268 -14.37 25.13 -7.72
C VAL A 268 -13.43 24.20 -6.96
N GLU A 269 -13.97 23.34 -6.11
CA GLU A 269 -13.23 22.32 -5.35
C GLU A 269 -12.55 21.30 -6.28
N ALA A 270 -13.21 20.95 -7.39
CA ALA A 270 -12.67 20.06 -8.40
C ALA A 270 -11.46 20.66 -9.14
N LEU A 271 -11.41 21.96 -9.30
CA LEU A 271 -10.28 22.66 -9.91
C LEU A 271 -9.01 22.57 -9.05
N GLN A 272 -9.12 22.47 -7.73
CA GLN A 272 -7.98 22.27 -6.83
C GLN A 272 -7.42 20.86 -6.94
N GLU A 273 -8.28 19.85 -6.99
CA GLU A 273 -7.88 18.45 -7.18
C GLU A 273 -7.26 18.24 -8.57
N PHE A 274 -7.78 18.91 -9.58
CA PHE A 274 -7.26 18.90 -10.95
C PHE A 274 -5.84 19.47 -11.06
N ARG A 275 -5.47 20.42 -10.19
CA ARG A 275 -4.13 20.98 -10.11
C ARG A 275 -3.12 20.13 -9.36
N GLY A 276 -3.42 18.88 -9.07
CA GLY A 276 -2.54 17.95 -8.38
C GLY A 276 -2.44 18.16 -6.87
N MET A 277 -3.37 18.92 -6.28
CA MET A 277 -3.44 19.13 -4.82
C MET A 277 -4.30 18.07 -4.13
N ARG A 278 -4.05 16.81 -4.44
CA ARG A 278 -4.70 15.70 -3.73
C ARG A 278 -4.36 15.78 -2.23
N ALA A 279 -5.37 15.64 -1.37
CA ALA A 279 -5.15 15.51 0.06
C ALA A 279 -4.26 14.28 0.35
N GLU A 280 -3.41 14.41 1.36
CA GLU A 280 -2.54 13.33 1.80
C GLU A 280 -3.36 12.23 2.47
N LEU A 281 -3.09 10.99 2.11
CA LEU A 281 -3.74 9.83 2.70
C LEU A 281 -3.09 9.48 4.04
N SER A 282 -3.89 9.15 5.04
CA SER A 282 -3.34 8.57 6.27
C SER A 282 -2.73 7.19 6.00
N PRO A 283 -1.72 6.74 6.77
CA PRO A 283 -1.09 5.44 6.57
C PRO A 283 -2.08 4.27 6.55
N ALA A 284 -3.07 4.30 7.45
CA ALA A 284 -4.11 3.27 7.51
C ALA A 284 -4.99 3.25 6.25
N ARG A 285 -5.30 4.42 5.69
CA ARG A 285 -6.08 4.52 4.46
C ARG A 285 -5.25 4.10 3.25
N THR A 286 -3.98 4.50 3.18
CA THR A 286 -3.05 4.03 2.14
C THR A 286 -2.95 2.51 2.18
N TRP A 287 -2.75 1.91 3.36
CA TRP A 287 -2.75 0.46 3.53
C TRP A 287 -4.03 -0.19 3.01
N SER A 288 -5.18 0.29 3.48
CA SER A 288 -6.48 -0.28 3.09
C SER A 288 -6.72 -0.23 1.59
N MET A 289 -6.39 0.88 0.94
CA MET A 289 -6.67 1.10 -0.48
C MET A 289 -5.69 0.38 -1.41
N THR A 290 -4.43 0.13 -0.99
CA THR A 290 -3.35 -0.31 -1.88
C THR A 290 -2.73 -1.65 -1.50
N CYS A 291 -2.52 -1.95 -0.22
CA CYS A 291 -1.75 -3.11 0.22
C CYS A 291 -2.63 -4.28 0.67
N SER A 292 -3.79 -3.96 1.26
CA SER A 292 -4.65 -4.94 1.94
C SER A 292 -5.24 -6.01 1.03
N SER A 293 -5.46 -5.71 -0.25
CA SER A 293 -5.97 -6.67 -1.25
C SER A 293 -5.07 -7.91 -1.34
N CYS A 294 -3.76 -7.72 -1.36
CA CYS A 294 -2.78 -8.79 -1.45
C CYS A 294 -2.31 -9.28 -0.07
N HIS A 295 -1.93 -8.36 0.81
CA HIS A 295 -1.34 -8.70 2.11
C HIS A 295 -2.36 -8.98 3.22
N GLY A 296 -3.66 -8.88 2.92
CA GLY A 296 -4.77 -9.03 3.88
C GLY A 296 -5.03 -7.75 4.69
N LYS A 297 -6.28 -7.57 5.14
CA LYS A 297 -6.68 -6.38 5.93
C LYS A 297 -5.83 -6.20 7.18
N GLU A 298 -5.48 -7.31 7.82
CA GLU A 298 -4.63 -7.35 9.03
C GLU A 298 -3.14 -7.62 8.70
N GLY A 299 -2.74 -7.51 7.44
CA GLY A 299 -1.35 -7.71 7.02
C GLY A 299 -0.78 -9.11 7.30
N LYS A 300 -1.63 -10.09 7.54
CA LYS A 300 -1.24 -11.48 7.87
C LYS A 300 -0.80 -12.31 6.66
N GLY A 301 -0.88 -11.73 5.46
CA GLY A 301 -0.71 -12.45 4.21
C GLY A 301 -1.97 -13.21 3.81
N LYS A 302 -1.99 -13.72 2.61
CA LYS A 302 -3.09 -14.51 2.08
C LYS A 302 -2.57 -15.49 1.03
N ASP A 303 -3.10 -16.69 1.04
CA ASP A 303 -2.88 -17.64 -0.05
C ASP A 303 -3.99 -17.44 -1.09
N TYR A 304 -3.59 -17.16 -2.32
CA TYR A 304 -4.48 -17.03 -3.45
C TYR A 304 -4.24 -18.18 -4.43
N GLU A 305 -5.29 -18.81 -4.91
CA GLU A 305 -5.20 -19.88 -5.92
C GLU A 305 -4.55 -19.35 -7.21
N THR A 306 -4.80 -18.08 -7.54
CA THR A 306 -4.25 -17.38 -8.72
C THR A 306 -2.75 -17.14 -8.60
N TYR A 307 -2.21 -17.04 -7.38
CA TYR A 307 -0.79 -16.84 -7.17
C TYR A 307 -0.12 -18.16 -6.84
N ARG A 308 0.88 -18.54 -7.62
CA ARG A 308 1.64 -19.79 -7.41
C ARG A 308 2.38 -19.84 -6.06
N THR A 309 2.52 -18.71 -5.39
CA THR A 309 3.15 -18.57 -4.07
C THR A 309 2.29 -17.66 -3.20
N GLY A 310 2.13 -18.03 -1.93
CA GLY A 310 1.42 -17.19 -0.97
C GLY A 310 2.01 -15.79 -0.83
N VAL A 311 1.15 -14.81 -0.62
CA VAL A 311 1.56 -13.43 -0.33
C VAL A 311 2.07 -13.36 1.11
N PRO A 312 3.28 -12.82 1.36
CA PRO A 312 3.87 -12.83 2.70
C PRO A 312 3.09 -11.99 3.70
N SER A 313 3.04 -12.47 4.93
CA SER A 313 2.60 -11.67 6.07
C SER A 313 3.59 -10.55 6.35
N LEU A 314 3.13 -9.30 6.32
CA LEU A 314 3.92 -8.11 6.65
C LEU A 314 3.76 -7.73 8.12
N TRP A 315 2.56 -7.87 8.70
CA TRP A 315 2.31 -7.66 10.12
C TRP A 315 2.62 -8.92 10.93
N ASN A 316 3.79 -9.48 10.69
CA ASN A 316 4.34 -10.60 11.40
C ASN A 316 5.42 -10.10 12.35
N TYR A 317 5.32 -10.44 13.64
CA TYR A 317 6.26 -9.99 14.65
C TYR A 317 7.70 -10.35 14.30
N ASP A 318 7.92 -11.58 13.82
CA ASP A 318 9.27 -12.03 13.46
C ASP A 318 9.82 -11.36 12.19
N PHE A 319 8.93 -10.90 11.29
CA PHE A 319 9.35 -10.10 10.14
C PHE A 319 9.76 -8.70 10.58
N ILE A 320 8.90 -8.00 11.29
CA ILE A 320 9.13 -6.61 11.69
C ILE A 320 10.36 -6.47 12.58
N ARG A 321 10.57 -7.39 13.54
CA ARG A 321 11.72 -7.31 14.44
C ARG A 321 13.09 -7.57 13.80
N VAL A 322 13.14 -8.04 12.54
CA VAL A 322 14.41 -8.25 11.81
C VAL A 322 14.53 -7.43 10.54
N ALA A 323 13.41 -6.92 9.99
CA ALA A 323 13.41 -6.12 8.78
C ALA A 323 13.84 -4.69 9.11
N PRO A 324 14.96 -4.20 8.59
CA PRO A 324 15.29 -2.79 8.71
C PRO A 324 14.35 -1.95 7.82
N ASP A 325 14.13 -0.69 8.18
CA ASP A 325 13.29 0.25 7.43
C ASP A 325 13.74 0.36 5.98
N GLU A 326 15.04 0.36 5.75
CA GLU A 326 15.64 0.41 4.41
C GLU A 326 15.23 -0.79 3.53
N LEU A 327 15.03 -1.98 4.11
CA LEU A 327 14.52 -3.15 3.38
C LEU A 327 13.07 -2.93 2.95
N ILE A 328 12.25 -2.38 3.84
CA ILE A 328 10.83 -2.12 3.60
C ILE A 328 10.70 -1.01 2.55
N GLU A 329 11.35 0.12 2.77
CA GLU A 329 11.38 1.27 1.85
C GLU A 329 11.86 0.85 0.46
N PHE A 330 12.99 0.16 0.36
CA PHE A 330 13.51 -0.31 -0.92
C PHE A 330 12.53 -1.26 -1.62
N THR A 331 11.87 -2.14 -0.86
CA THR A 331 10.87 -3.05 -1.43
C THR A 331 9.65 -2.31 -1.96
N LEU A 332 9.18 -1.29 -1.27
CA LEU A 332 8.10 -0.44 -1.75
C LEU A 332 8.53 0.31 -3.03
N ASN A 333 9.70 0.90 -3.03
CA ASN A 333 10.18 1.70 -4.13
C ASN A 333 10.46 0.89 -5.40
N HIS A 334 11.00 -0.33 -5.29
CA HIS A 334 11.43 -1.13 -6.46
C HIS A 334 10.50 -2.31 -6.76
N GLY A 335 9.60 -2.66 -5.84
CA GLY A 335 8.77 -3.86 -5.99
C GLY A 335 9.58 -5.16 -5.92
N ARG A 336 9.07 -6.20 -6.56
CA ARG A 336 9.70 -7.53 -6.70
C ARG A 336 9.57 -7.97 -8.15
N GLY A 337 10.63 -7.85 -8.93
CA GLY A 337 10.67 -8.26 -10.34
C GLY A 337 10.20 -9.72 -10.52
N ALA A 338 9.49 -9.98 -11.60
CA ALA A 338 8.84 -11.25 -11.92
C ALA A 338 7.82 -11.73 -10.86
N ARG A 339 7.31 -10.83 -10.04
CA ARG A 339 6.23 -11.03 -9.06
C ARG A 339 5.19 -9.93 -9.24
N GLN A 340 4.00 -10.13 -8.67
CA GLN A 340 2.92 -9.15 -8.74
C GLN A 340 3.07 -8.01 -7.70
N MET A 341 4.21 -7.90 -7.04
CA MET A 341 4.56 -6.75 -6.20
C MET A 341 5.22 -5.68 -7.08
N ALA A 342 4.43 -4.74 -7.56
CA ALA A 342 4.90 -3.62 -8.38
C ALA A 342 5.68 -2.58 -7.55
N SER A 343 6.41 -1.70 -8.24
CA SER A 343 7.02 -0.51 -7.63
C SER A 343 5.93 0.48 -7.21
N TRP A 344 6.09 1.04 -6.00
CA TRP A 344 5.22 2.08 -5.43
C TRP A 344 5.87 3.46 -5.45
N LEU A 345 6.97 3.64 -6.18
CA LEU A 345 7.55 4.98 -6.39
C LEU A 345 6.47 5.99 -6.83
N PRO A 346 6.55 7.27 -6.38
CA PRO A 346 5.58 8.31 -6.72
C PRO A 346 5.27 8.41 -8.22
N LEU A 347 6.30 8.27 -9.06
CA LEU A 347 6.16 8.29 -10.51
C LEU A 347 5.24 7.19 -11.06
N TYR A 348 5.24 6.00 -10.44
CA TYR A 348 4.43 4.87 -10.91
C TYR A 348 3.10 4.74 -10.17
N SER A 349 3.08 5.01 -8.89
CA SER A 349 1.89 4.79 -8.03
C SER A 349 1.02 6.02 -7.83
N GLY A 350 1.56 7.22 -8.07
CA GLY A 350 0.90 8.47 -7.72
C GLY A 350 0.76 8.72 -6.22
N LEU A 351 1.35 7.87 -5.37
CA LEU A 351 1.51 8.14 -3.94
C LEU A 351 2.53 9.26 -3.75
N LYS A 352 2.37 10.05 -2.70
CA LYS A 352 3.37 11.02 -2.28
C LYS A 352 4.49 10.29 -1.53
N GLU A 353 5.70 10.84 -1.59
CA GLU A 353 6.85 10.30 -0.84
C GLU A 353 6.54 10.19 0.65
N SER A 354 5.94 11.21 1.25
CA SER A 354 5.47 11.22 2.64
C SER A 354 4.45 10.11 2.97
N GLU A 355 3.65 9.68 2.00
CA GLU A 355 2.69 8.57 2.19
C GLU A 355 3.41 7.22 2.21
N ILE A 356 4.47 7.06 1.43
CA ILE A 356 5.34 5.87 1.45
C ILE A 356 6.10 5.81 2.77
N ASP A 357 6.71 6.91 3.20
CA ASP A 357 7.42 7.00 4.49
C ASP A 357 6.48 6.69 5.66
N SER A 358 5.24 7.18 5.58
CA SER A 358 4.21 6.92 6.59
C SER A 358 3.80 5.44 6.64
N LEU A 359 3.82 4.73 5.50
CA LEU A 359 3.60 3.27 5.47
C LEU A 359 4.76 2.52 6.12
N VAL A 360 6.00 2.88 5.81
CA VAL A 360 7.20 2.29 6.44
C VAL A 360 7.12 2.48 7.96
N TRP A 361 6.87 3.72 8.40
CA TRP A 361 6.70 4.05 9.81
C TRP A 361 5.58 3.25 10.50
N MET A 362 4.43 3.10 9.82
CA MET A 362 3.30 2.34 10.36
C MET A 362 3.64 0.85 10.51
N LEU A 363 4.34 0.26 9.55
CA LEU A 363 4.77 -1.14 9.60
C LEU A 363 5.76 -1.37 10.74
N ASP A 364 6.78 -0.52 10.87
CA ASP A 364 7.77 -0.59 11.94
C ASP A 364 7.12 -0.46 13.34
N ARG A 365 6.19 0.50 13.49
CA ARG A 365 5.52 0.78 14.76
C ARG A 365 4.40 -0.18 15.14
N LYS A 366 4.00 -1.10 14.27
CA LYS A 366 2.92 -2.07 14.56
C LYS A 366 3.18 -2.89 15.82
N PHE A 367 4.45 -3.18 16.10
CA PHE A 367 4.91 -3.91 17.28
C PHE A 367 5.85 -3.06 18.14
N ALA A 368 5.65 -1.73 18.14
CA ALA A 368 6.43 -0.86 19.00
C ALA A 368 6.31 -1.28 20.47
N PRO A 369 7.39 -1.20 21.23
CA PRO A 369 7.38 -1.63 22.62
C PRO A 369 6.42 -0.77 23.45
N GLY A 370 5.52 -1.45 24.17
CA GLY A 370 4.63 -0.81 25.12
C GLY A 370 5.28 -0.48 26.47
N ILE A 371 6.60 -0.79 26.63
CA ILE A 371 7.33 -0.62 27.89
C ILE A 371 8.44 0.43 27.74
N THR A 372 8.74 1.13 28.81
CA THR A 372 9.75 2.18 28.85
C THR A 372 10.96 1.76 29.72
N PHE A 373 12.11 2.38 29.46
CA PHE A 373 13.29 2.15 30.30
C PHE A 373 13.03 2.54 31.77
N GLY A 374 12.20 3.56 32.01
CA GLY A 374 11.82 3.98 33.37
C GLY A 374 11.14 2.86 34.16
N GLU A 375 10.18 2.15 33.55
CA GLU A 375 9.49 1.02 34.15
C GLU A 375 10.45 -0.14 34.44
N VAL A 376 11.32 -0.50 33.49
CA VAL A 376 12.31 -1.56 33.64
C VAL A 376 13.32 -1.22 34.76
N SER A 377 13.80 0.00 34.82
CA SER A 377 14.74 0.44 35.85
C SER A 377 14.11 0.50 37.25
N GLY A 378 12.82 0.88 37.32
CA GLY A 378 12.05 0.90 38.56
C GLY A 378 11.86 -0.49 39.17
N ILE A 379 11.62 -1.51 38.36
CA ILE A 379 11.49 -2.91 38.87
C ILE A 379 12.85 -3.49 39.28
N ARG A 380 13.91 -3.11 38.61
CA ARG A 380 15.27 -3.61 38.93
C ARG A 380 15.70 -3.37 40.35
N GLY A 381 15.27 -2.29 40.96
CA GLY A 381 15.54 -1.96 42.37
C GLY A 381 14.69 -2.71 43.38
N GLN A 382 13.68 -3.48 42.94
CA GLN A 382 12.73 -4.16 43.84
C GLN A 382 13.10 -5.65 44.02
N PRO A 383 13.48 -6.08 45.24
CA PRO A 383 13.72 -7.49 45.50
C PRO A 383 12.47 -8.35 45.19
N GLY A 384 12.65 -9.43 44.46
CA GLY A 384 11.60 -10.41 44.16
C GLY A 384 10.84 -10.21 42.86
N ARG A 385 10.83 -9.02 42.24
CA ARG A 385 10.08 -8.76 40.98
C ARG A 385 10.90 -9.02 39.69
N SER A 386 12.22 -9.09 39.77
CA SER A 386 13.07 -9.51 38.66
C SER A 386 14.06 -10.55 39.15
N GLN A 387 13.90 -11.79 38.72
CA GLN A 387 14.78 -12.90 39.12
C GLN A 387 15.89 -13.07 38.05
N PRO A 388 17.20 -13.12 38.45
CA PRO A 388 18.27 -13.42 37.49
C PRO A 388 18.08 -14.76 36.79
N GLU A 389 17.45 -15.73 37.45
CA GLU A 389 17.16 -17.04 36.88
C GLU A 389 16.16 -16.98 35.75
N SER A 390 15.09 -16.15 35.84
CA SER A 390 14.17 -15.94 34.71
C SER A 390 14.88 -15.27 33.52
N GLY A 391 15.74 -14.29 33.79
CA GLY A 391 16.60 -13.67 32.77
C GLY A 391 17.57 -14.68 32.12
N ARG A 392 18.14 -15.62 32.90
CA ARG A 392 18.96 -16.71 32.38
C ARG A 392 18.17 -17.64 31.45
N GLN A 393 16.95 -18.03 31.81
CA GLN A 393 16.10 -18.89 30.98
C GLN A 393 15.75 -18.22 29.64
N ILE A 394 15.39 -16.93 29.67
CA ILE A 394 15.13 -16.14 28.46
C ILE A 394 16.41 -16.06 27.62
N TYR A 395 17.57 -15.76 28.24
CA TYR A 395 18.85 -15.68 27.55
C TYR A 395 19.18 -16.98 26.81
N LEU A 396 19.10 -18.12 27.51
CA LEU A 396 19.39 -19.42 26.91
C LEU A 396 18.44 -19.79 25.78
N ARG A 397 17.17 -19.42 25.92
CA ARG A 397 16.14 -19.71 24.90
C ARG A 397 16.29 -18.85 23.66
N ASP A 398 16.52 -17.54 23.80
CA ASP A 398 16.31 -16.55 22.75
C ASP A 398 17.57 -15.75 22.35
N CYS A 399 18.64 -15.77 23.15
CA CYS A 399 19.87 -14.99 22.95
C CYS A 399 21.10 -15.86 22.70
N ALA A 400 21.19 -17.00 23.39
CA ALA A 400 22.40 -17.84 23.43
C ALA A 400 22.79 -18.39 22.05
N PHE A 401 21.84 -18.69 21.18
CA PHE A 401 22.13 -19.22 19.84
C PHE A 401 22.86 -18.22 18.92
N CYS A 402 22.92 -16.93 19.31
CA CYS A 402 23.74 -15.92 18.64
C CYS A 402 24.92 -15.48 19.53
N HIS A 403 24.70 -15.26 20.84
CA HIS A 403 25.66 -14.70 21.73
C HIS A 403 26.48 -15.74 22.54
N GLY A 404 26.23 -17.04 22.27
CA GLY A 404 26.86 -18.15 23.01
C GLY A 404 26.20 -18.37 24.38
N GLU A 405 26.20 -19.61 24.88
CA GLU A 405 25.53 -19.98 26.14
C GLU A 405 26.02 -19.17 27.35
N ASN A 406 27.33 -18.87 27.36
CA ASN A 406 28.00 -18.13 28.44
C ASN A 406 28.27 -16.66 28.05
N GLY A 407 27.61 -16.13 27.01
CA GLY A 407 27.81 -14.78 26.57
C GLY A 407 29.15 -14.51 25.87
N GLY A 408 29.88 -15.55 25.48
CA GLY A 408 31.22 -15.42 24.88
C GLY A 408 31.24 -14.94 23.43
N GLY A 409 30.06 -14.79 22.82
CA GLY A 409 29.92 -14.42 21.41
C GLY A 409 29.94 -15.62 20.48
N ASP A 410 29.33 -15.46 19.32
CA ASP A 410 29.36 -16.39 18.19
C ASP A 410 28.96 -15.60 16.92
N ILE A 411 27.73 -15.71 16.41
CA ILE A 411 27.19 -14.78 15.40
C ILE A 411 27.11 -13.37 15.99
N GLY A 412 26.56 -13.28 17.21
CA GLY A 412 26.46 -12.05 17.98
C GLY A 412 27.75 -11.76 18.75
N LEU A 413 27.93 -10.50 19.13
CA LEU A 413 29.07 -10.05 19.89
C LEU A 413 29.13 -10.69 21.27
N PRO A 414 30.36 -10.83 21.87
CA PRO A 414 30.52 -11.22 23.26
C PRO A 414 29.81 -10.25 24.19
N LEU A 415 28.86 -10.73 24.98
CA LEU A 415 28.16 -9.96 26.02
C LEU A 415 28.83 -10.05 27.39
N ASN A 416 29.59 -11.11 27.65
CA ASN A 416 30.34 -11.28 28.88
C ASN A 416 31.67 -10.51 28.91
N ASN A 417 31.91 -9.64 27.93
CA ASN A 417 33.11 -8.83 27.82
C ASN A 417 33.11 -7.70 28.85
N THR A 418 34.06 -7.65 29.74
CA THR A 418 34.15 -6.65 30.81
C THR A 418 34.33 -5.23 30.27
N GLY A 419 35.06 -5.03 29.16
CA GLY A 419 35.20 -3.73 28.50
C GLY A 419 33.88 -3.25 27.91
N PHE A 420 33.07 -4.17 27.32
CA PHE A 420 31.72 -3.86 26.87
C PHE A 420 30.84 -3.47 28.05
N LEU A 421 30.74 -4.31 29.06
CA LEU A 421 29.87 -4.09 30.20
C LEU A 421 30.25 -2.86 31.03
N SER A 422 31.52 -2.45 30.98
CA SER A 422 31.98 -1.21 31.61
C SER A 422 31.56 0.04 30.85
N ALA A 423 31.52 0.00 29.53
CA ALA A 423 31.14 1.14 28.68
C ALA A 423 29.60 1.23 28.46
N ALA A 424 28.94 0.09 28.35
CA ALA A 424 27.49 0.04 28.07
C ALA A 424 26.68 0.44 29.31
N SER A 425 25.82 1.45 29.20
CA SER A 425 24.79 1.73 30.22
C SER A 425 23.69 0.68 30.19
N ASP A 426 22.89 0.63 31.25
CA ASP A 426 21.70 -0.23 31.25
C ASP A 426 20.65 0.22 30.23
N ARG A 427 20.58 1.53 29.98
CA ARG A 427 19.72 2.09 28.93
C ARG A 427 20.20 1.62 27.55
N PHE A 428 21.48 1.59 27.28
CA PHE A 428 22.03 1.06 26.03
C PHE A 428 21.69 -0.42 25.85
N ILE A 429 21.81 -1.23 26.89
CA ILE A 429 21.45 -2.67 26.84
C ILE A 429 19.96 -2.81 26.62
N TYR A 430 19.11 -2.07 27.37
CA TYR A 430 17.68 -2.03 27.19
C TYR A 430 17.28 -1.66 25.75
N ASN A 431 17.78 -0.53 25.25
CA ASN A 431 17.47 -0.07 23.90
C ASN A 431 17.91 -1.09 22.84
N THR A 432 19.09 -1.70 23.00
CA THR A 432 19.60 -2.71 22.09
C THR A 432 18.71 -3.97 22.07
N ILE A 433 18.17 -4.38 23.22
CA ILE A 433 17.24 -5.51 23.29
C ILE A 433 15.89 -5.14 22.65
N ILE A 434 15.33 -4.01 23.03
CA ILE A 434 13.99 -3.62 22.64
C ILE A 434 13.89 -3.26 21.16
N TYR A 435 14.83 -2.46 20.66
CA TYR A 435 14.82 -1.97 19.27
C TYR A 435 15.62 -2.86 18.31
N GLY A 436 16.48 -3.73 18.84
CA GLY A 436 17.36 -4.55 18.04
C GLY A 436 18.46 -3.75 17.34
N ARG A 437 19.13 -4.43 16.42
CA ARG A 437 20.11 -3.88 15.46
C ARG A 437 19.92 -4.61 14.15
N ASN A 438 18.84 -4.30 13.49
CA ASN A 438 18.30 -5.06 12.35
C ASN A 438 19.28 -5.10 11.17
N MET A 439 20.02 -4.01 10.93
CA MET A 439 21.07 -3.97 9.91
C MET A 439 22.20 -4.95 10.19
N ALA A 440 22.55 -5.13 11.46
CA ALA A 440 23.56 -6.09 11.91
C ALA A 440 22.99 -7.50 12.16
N GLY A 441 21.69 -7.71 11.99
CA GLY A 441 21.01 -8.99 12.17
C GLY A 441 20.63 -9.31 13.62
N MET A 442 20.61 -8.34 14.53
CA MET A 442 20.06 -8.52 15.87
C MET A 442 18.58 -8.13 15.89
N PRO A 443 17.66 -9.08 16.13
CA PRO A 443 16.23 -8.79 16.18
C PRO A 443 15.85 -7.86 17.34
N ALA A 444 14.78 -7.08 17.15
CA ALA A 444 14.08 -6.39 18.23
C ALA A 444 13.29 -7.40 19.10
N TRP A 445 13.28 -7.19 20.41
CA TRP A 445 12.64 -8.06 21.38
C TRP A 445 11.60 -7.29 22.20
N SER A 446 10.75 -6.52 21.52
CA SER A 446 9.73 -5.64 22.11
C SER A 446 8.53 -6.37 22.73
N GLY A 447 8.39 -7.67 22.52
CA GLY A 447 7.26 -8.47 23.02
C GLY A 447 7.46 -9.05 24.43
N TYR A 448 8.56 -8.75 25.12
CA TYR A 448 8.79 -9.18 26.50
C TYR A 448 8.10 -8.26 27.51
N SER A 449 7.81 -8.82 28.70
CA SER A 449 7.33 -8.02 29.82
C SER A 449 8.43 -7.14 30.44
N VAL A 450 8.04 -6.17 31.24
CA VAL A 450 8.97 -5.32 32.00
C VAL A 450 9.89 -6.14 32.89
N GLU A 451 9.32 -7.16 33.56
CA GLU A 451 10.00 -8.10 34.43
C GLU A 451 11.04 -8.94 33.67
N ASP A 452 10.67 -9.43 32.47
CA ASP A 452 11.56 -10.23 31.62
C ASP A 452 12.79 -9.44 31.19
N ILE A 453 12.61 -8.22 30.71
CA ILE A 453 13.69 -7.34 30.29
C ILE A 453 14.56 -6.95 31.48
N ALA A 454 13.98 -6.64 32.63
CA ALA A 454 14.73 -6.34 33.83
C ALA A 454 15.58 -7.55 34.32
N GLY A 455 15.01 -8.76 34.28
CA GLY A 455 15.67 -10.01 34.56
C GLY A 455 16.83 -10.29 33.60
N LEU A 456 16.60 -10.10 32.31
CA LEU A 456 17.59 -10.28 31.24
C LEU A 456 18.79 -9.32 31.40
N ILE A 457 18.54 -8.03 31.64
CA ILE A 457 19.60 -7.04 31.88
C ILE A 457 20.40 -7.42 33.13
N ARG A 458 19.70 -7.85 34.19
CA ARG A 458 20.37 -8.30 35.42
C ARG A 458 21.24 -9.53 35.17
N TYR A 459 20.80 -10.48 34.39
CA TYR A 459 21.57 -11.65 33.99
C TYR A 459 22.81 -11.26 33.16
N ILE A 460 22.66 -10.39 32.17
CA ILE A 460 23.80 -9.90 31.37
C ILE A 460 24.84 -9.17 32.27
N ARG A 461 24.37 -8.38 33.24
CA ARG A 461 25.26 -7.68 34.19
C ARG A 461 26.00 -8.60 35.13
N HIS A 462 25.52 -9.83 35.31
CA HIS A 462 26.23 -10.81 36.15
C HIS A 462 27.66 -11.10 35.65
N TRP A 463 27.94 -10.96 34.37
CA TRP A 463 29.23 -11.19 33.77
C TRP A 463 30.23 -10.03 33.94
N GLY A 464 29.87 -8.92 34.55
CA GLY A 464 30.73 -7.74 34.64
C GLY A 464 30.35 -6.77 35.74
N PRO A 465 30.83 -5.52 35.66
CA PRO A 465 30.43 -4.50 36.61
C PRO A 465 28.91 -4.36 36.63
N GLY A 466 28.36 -4.24 37.82
CA GLY A 466 26.94 -4.10 38.04
C GLY A 466 26.33 -2.90 37.31
N HIS A 467 25.25 -2.36 37.86
CA HIS A 467 24.51 -1.25 37.29
C HIS A 467 25.37 -0.07 36.80
N ARG A 468 25.12 0.39 35.60
CA ARG A 468 25.75 1.58 34.98
C ARG A 468 24.68 2.55 34.54
N GLU A 469 24.73 3.76 35.11
CA GLU A 469 23.88 4.87 34.67
C GLU A 469 24.38 5.47 33.35
N ASP A 470 23.46 6.00 32.57
CA ASP A 470 23.80 6.87 31.45
C ASP A 470 24.20 8.24 32.01
N ARG A 471 25.45 8.60 31.82
CA ARG A 471 25.97 9.94 32.13
C ARG A 471 26.52 10.55 30.87
N GLU A 472 26.11 11.76 30.57
CA GLU A 472 26.72 12.51 29.49
C GLU A 472 28.17 12.85 29.84
N ILE A 473 29.00 12.94 28.82
CA ILE A 473 30.37 13.43 28.93
C ILE A 473 30.55 14.62 28.00
N GLU A 474 31.23 15.66 28.49
CA GLU A 474 31.66 16.74 27.62
C GLU A 474 32.81 16.28 26.74
N LEU A 475 32.62 16.20 25.44
CA LEU A 475 33.65 15.96 24.45
C LEU A 475 34.04 17.27 23.76
N PRO A 476 35.31 17.43 23.36
CA PRO A 476 35.68 18.51 22.45
C PRO A 476 34.83 18.45 21.17
N HIS A 477 34.58 19.58 20.56
CA HIS A 477 33.91 19.60 19.25
C HIS A 477 34.75 18.84 18.21
N GLY A 478 34.18 17.77 17.62
CA GLY A 478 34.86 16.91 16.67
C GLY A 478 34.80 17.46 15.24
N ASP A 479 35.90 17.31 14.51
CA ASP A 479 35.98 17.61 13.07
C ASP A 479 35.73 16.31 12.27
N PRO A 480 34.57 16.15 11.60
CA PRO A 480 34.25 14.91 10.91
C PRO A 480 35.17 14.63 9.70
N ARG A 481 35.82 15.63 9.11
CA ARG A 481 36.79 15.42 8.02
C ARG A 481 38.09 14.79 8.54
N LYS A 482 38.54 15.19 9.72
CA LYS A 482 39.67 14.54 10.37
C LYS A 482 39.30 13.15 10.86
N GLY A 483 38.07 13.00 11.37
CA GLY A 483 37.52 11.73 11.80
C GLY A 483 37.41 10.73 10.65
N ASP A 484 37.06 11.14 9.46
CA ASP A 484 37.03 10.34 8.24
C ASP A 484 38.42 9.73 7.95
N LEU A 485 39.44 10.56 7.88
CA LEU A 485 40.80 10.11 7.62
C LEU A 485 41.29 9.12 8.72
N GLN A 486 41.00 9.44 9.98
CA GLN A 486 41.37 8.58 11.12
C GLN A 486 40.63 7.25 11.12
N TYR A 487 39.33 7.27 10.80
CA TYR A 487 38.52 6.07 10.68
C TYR A 487 39.06 5.13 9.59
N HIS A 488 39.31 5.64 8.40
CA HIS A 488 39.82 4.81 7.30
C HIS A 488 41.22 4.26 7.59
N TYR A 489 42.05 5.02 8.28
CA TYR A 489 43.40 4.57 8.62
C TYR A 489 43.46 3.56 9.82
N LEU A 490 42.59 3.76 10.83
CA LEU A 490 42.69 3.01 12.10
C LEU A 490 41.59 1.96 12.28
N CYS A 491 40.37 2.20 11.75
CA CYS A 491 39.18 1.45 12.11
C CYS A 491 38.66 0.57 10.97
N SER A 492 38.73 1.07 9.70
CA SER A 492 38.09 0.45 8.54
C SER A 492 38.53 -0.99 8.27
N ARG A 493 39.79 -1.32 8.55
CA ARG A 493 40.32 -2.70 8.40
C ARG A 493 39.49 -3.74 9.16
N CYS A 494 38.99 -3.39 10.33
CA CYS A 494 38.20 -4.30 11.15
C CYS A 494 36.69 -4.04 11.02
N HIS A 495 36.29 -2.77 10.93
CA HIS A 495 34.89 -2.38 10.94
C HIS A 495 34.29 -2.19 9.52
N GLY A 496 35.10 -2.37 8.47
CA GLY A 496 34.73 -2.17 7.08
C GLY A 496 34.93 -0.73 6.62
N GLU A 497 35.13 -0.55 5.32
CA GLU A 497 35.36 0.76 4.69
C GLU A 497 34.19 1.71 4.94
N PHE A 498 32.96 1.15 4.91
CA PHE A 498 31.70 1.87 5.12
C PHE A 498 31.08 1.59 6.49
N GLY A 499 31.85 1.06 7.43
CA GLY A 499 31.39 0.73 8.77
C GLY A 499 30.43 -0.43 8.89
N GLU A 500 30.44 -1.27 7.92
CA GLU A 500 29.57 -2.41 7.69
C GLU A 500 29.84 -3.62 8.55
N GLY A 501 30.97 -3.64 9.17
CA GLY A 501 31.50 -4.80 9.85
C GLY A 501 32.33 -5.70 8.93
N ASN A 502 33.38 -6.25 9.50
CA ASN A 502 34.25 -7.27 8.91
C ASN A 502 34.67 -8.24 10.04
N THR A 503 35.89 -8.19 10.53
CA THR A 503 36.29 -8.89 11.76
C THR A 503 35.75 -8.21 13.02
N GLY A 504 35.48 -6.90 12.94
CA GLY A 504 34.74 -6.12 13.92
C GLY A 504 33.29 -5.93 13.55
N PRO A 505 32.42 -5.50 14.48
CA PRO A 505 31.01 -5.28 14.23
C PRO A 505 30.75 -4.09 13.30
N ALA A 506 29.55 -4.08 12.68
CA ALA A 506 29.02 -2.90 11.98
C ALA A 506 28.80 -1.76 12.99
N ILE A 507 29.38 -0.59 12.73
CA ILE A 507 29.35 0.56 13.65
C ILE A 507 28.87 1.88 13.01
N LEU A 508 28.77 1.96 11.69
CA LEU A 508 28.24 3.15 11.01
C LEU A 508 26.77 2.98 10.56
N THR A 509 26.08 1.96 11.07
CA THR A 509 24.65 1.77 10.78
C THR A 509 23.79 2.71 11.61
N ARG A 510 22.66 3.17 11.04
CA ARG A 510 21.74 4.11 11.71
C ARG A 510 21.21 3.56 13.04
N ASP A 511 20.83 2.26 13.05
CA ASP A 511 20.34 1.57 14.24
C ASP A 511 21.36 1.57 15.38
N PHE A 512 22.65 1.31 15.08
CA PHE A 512 23.69 1.38 16.11
C PHE A 512 23.92 2.81 16.59
N GLN A 513 24.05 3.75 15.66
CA GLN A 513 24.35 5.14 15.99
C GLN A 513 23.23 5.83 16.78
N SER A 514 21.98 5.41 16.58
CA SER A 514 20.83 5.92 17.35
C SER A 514 20.80 5.40 18.79
N LEU A 515 21.39 4.23 19.05
CA LEU A 515 21.40 3.60 20.37
C LEU A 515 22.67 3.90 21.19
N ALA A 516 23.81 4.08 20.52
CA ALA A 516 25.10 4.32 21.17
C ALA A 516 25.26 5.78 21.59
N SER A 517 25.41 6.05 22.90
CA SER A 517 25.76 7.40 23.38
C SER A 517 27.19 7.77 23.02
N ASP A 518 27.53 9.07 22.98
CA ASP A 518 28.89 9.54 22.74
C ASP A 518 29.84 9.04 23.81
N ARG A 519 29.38 8.94 25.05
CA ARG A 519 30.13 8.30 26.15
C ARG A 519 30.47 6.86 25.84
N PHE A 520 29.49 6.05 25.40
CA PHE A 520 29.71 4.65 25.04
C PHE A 520 30.75 4.52 23.93
N LEU A 521 30.65 5.33 22.90
CA LEU A 521 31.59 5.38 21.78
C LEU A 521 32.99 5.79 22.28
N PHE A 522 33.08 6.85 23.06
CA PHE A 522 34.34 7.35 23.61
C PHE A 522 35.03 6.32 24.50
N GLU A 523 34.32 5.74 25.48
CA GLU A 523 34.87 4.73 26.39
C GLU A 523 35.29 3.46 25.62
N THR A 524 34.50 3.06 24.57
CA THR A 524 34.82 1.92 23.72
C THR A 524 36.10 2.14 22.90
N ILE A 525 36.22 3.28 22.24
CA ILE A 525 37.39 3.61 21.43
C ILE A 525 38.61 3.82 22.34
N SER A 526 38.43 4.53 23.44
CA SER A 526 39.52 4.83 24.40
C SER A 526 40.07 3.58 25.05
N GLY A 527 39.18 2.75 25.64
CA GLY A 527 39.57 1.60 26.47
C GLY A 527 39.66 0.27 25.72
N GLY A 528 39.06 0.17 24.54
CA GLY A 528 38.98 -1.06 23.76
C GLY A 528 38.05 -2.12 24.38
N ARG A 529 38.25 -3.37 23.97
CA ARG A 529 37.50 -4.55 24.43
C ARG A 529 38.48 -5.61 24.92
N SER A 530 38.49 -5.87 26.19
CA SER A 530 39.39 -6.87 26.81
C SER A 530 39.25 -8.22 26.10
N HIS A 531 40.39 -8.89 25.88
CA HIS A 531 40.42 -10.21 25.23
C HIS A 531 39.87 -10.29 23.81
N THR A 532 39.79 -9.15 23.10
CA THR A 532 39.43 -9.09 21.66
C THR A 532 40.53 -8.35 20.90
N ALA A 533 40.42 -8.35 19.55
CA ALA A 533 41.32 -7.57 18.70
C ALA A 533 41.04 -6.05 18.76
N MET A 534 39.98 -5.61 19.44
CA MET A 534 39.66 -4.20 19.67
C MET A 534 40.41 -3.67 20.89
N PHE A 535 41.67 -3.29 20.69
CA PHE A 535 42.50 -2.66 21.75
C PHE A 535 42.13 -1.18 21.95
N GLY A 536 42.53 -0.62 23.11
CA GLY A 536 42.29 0.80 23.40
C GLY A 536 43.18 1.72 22.57
N TRP A 537 42.58 2.78 22.03
CA TRP A 537 43.25 3.75 21.16
C TRP A 537 43.74 4.99 21.91
N SER A 538 43.31 5.19 23.15
CA SER A 538 43.70 6.36 23.94
C SER A 538 45.19 6.33 24.28
N THR A 539 45.86 7.49 24.20
CA THR A 539 47.24 7.69 24.68
C THR A 539 47.39 7.48 26.19
N GLN A 540 46.25 7.47 26.92
CA GLN A 540 46.22 7.26 28.38
C GLN A 540 46.07 5.80 28.80
N VAL A 541 45.90 4.88 27.86
CA VAL A 541 45.71 3.44 28.10
C VAL A 541 46.86 2.68 27.44
N GLN A 542 47.39 1.63 28.11
CA GLN A 542 48.35 0.74 27.47
C GLN A 542 47.69 0.05 26.26
N GLY A 543 48.18 0.32 25.06
CA GLY A 543 47.66 -0.19 23.82
C GLY A 543 48.31 0.49 22.62
N ALA A 544 47.58 0.69 21.51
CA ALA A 544 48.09 1.34 20.31
C ALA A 544 48.39 2.83 20.50
N GLY A 545 47.79 3.49 21.52
CA GLY A 545 48.16 4.81 22.04
C GLY A 545 48.24 5.94 21.05
N ARG A 546 47.40 5.95 19.99
CA ARG A 546 47.54 6.89 18.85
C ARG A 546 46.56 8.05 18.88
N LEU A 547 45.52 7.99 19.72
CA LEU A 547 44.45 9.02 19.75
C LEU A 547 44.40 9.73 21.09
N ASN A 548 44.44 11.04 21.06
CA ASN A 548 44.04 11.89 22.18
C ASN A 548 42.52 12.08 22.23
N ARG A 549 42.03 12.79 23.24
CA ARG A 549 40.58 13.07 23.40
C ARG A 549 39.96 13.75 22.18
N GLN A 550 40.69 14.68 21.53
CA GLN A 550 40.23 15.34 20.31
C GLN A 550 40.11 14.37 19.15
N GLY A 551 41.09 13.51 18.89
CA GLY A 551 41.03 12.55 17.81
C GLY A 551 39.92 11.53 17.96
N ILE A 552 39.60 11.12 19.20
CA ILE A 552 38.43 10.25 19.44
C ILE A 552 37.13 11.03 19.15
N SER A 553 37.04 12.32 19.53
CA SER A 553 35.86 13.17 19.23
C SER A 553 35.69 13.39 17.73
N ASP A 554 36.79 13.55 16.98
CA ASP A 554 36.75 13.69 15.52
C ASP A 554 36.16 12.43 14.86
N ILE A 555 36.57 11.23 15.31
CA ILE A 555 36.02 9.96 14.82
C ILE A 555 34.52 9.84 15.16
N ILE A 556 34.10 10.19 16.38
CA ILE A 556 32.68 10.16 16.77
C ILE A 556 31.86 11.10 15.89
N ALA A 557 32.35 12.31 15.63
CA ALA A 557 31.69 13.29 14.75
C ALA A 557 31.53 12.74 13.32
N TYR A 558 32.57 12.09 12.79
CA TYR A 558 32.49 11.40 11.50
C TYR A 558 31.42 10.30 11.51
N MET A 559 31.44 9.43 12.53
CA MET A 559 30.48 8.33 12.65
C MET A 559 29.04 8.86 12.68
N ARG A 560 28.76 9.94 13.39
CA ARG A 560 27.45 10.58 13.47
C ARG A 560 27.03 11.15 12.12
N GLN A 561 27.89 11.94 11.48
CA GLN A 561 27.63 12.53 10.18
C GLN A 561 27.41 11.46 9.11
N TYR A 562 28.25 10.44 9.08
CA TYR A 562 28.15 9.34 8.11
C TYR A 562 26.83 8.58 8.24
N ALA A 563 26.40 8.26 9.46
CA ALA A 563 25.17 7.53 9.71
C ALA A 563 23.90 8.37 9.42
N ALA A 564 23.99 9.70 9.53
CA ALA A 564 22.89 10.61 9.18
C ALA A 564 22.76 10.88 7.67
N GLY A 565 23.81 10.60 6.88
CA GLY A 565 23.85 10.85 5.44
C GLY A 565 22.94 9.91 4.64
N GLU A 566 22.46 10.40 3.50
CA GLU A 566 21.81 9.55 2.50
C GLU A 566 22.85 8.64 1.83
N ARG A 567 22.42 7.43 1.49
CA ARG A 567 23.26 6.43 0.82
C ARG A 567 22.61 6.00 -0.48
N ASP A 568 23.42 5.92 -1.54
CA ASP A 568 22.96 5.45 -2.87
C ASP A 568 22.68 3.94 -2.90
N TYR A 569 22.95 3.20 -1.83
CA TYR A 569 22.76 1.75 -1.78
C TYR A 569 22.52 1.25 -0.35
N ILE A 570 21.79 0.15 -0.24
CA ILE A 570 21.64 -0.56 1.02
C ILE A 570 22.89 -1.39 1.27
N TYR A 571 23.50 -1.16 2.43
CA TYR A 571 24.68 -1.89 2.84
C TYR A 571 24.30 -3.35 3.22
N GLN A 572 24.99 -4.32 2.65
CA GLN A 572 24.65 -5.76 2.82
C GLN A 572 25.41 -6.45 3.95
N GLY A 573 26.48 -5.85 4.46
CA GLY A 573 27.36 -6.46 5.46
C GLY A 573 28.35 -7.49 4.88
N SER A 574 29.31 -7.92 5.68
CA SER A 574 30.22 -9.02 5.34
C SER A 574 29.45 -10.35 5.30
N ASN A 575 29.88 -11.25 4.43
CA ASN A 575 29.34 -12.61 4.34
C ASN A 575 30.45 -13.65 4.59
N PRO A 576 30.70 -14.03 5.85
CA PRO A 576 31.81 -14.94 6.19
C PRO A 576 31.50 -16.44 5.95
N GLY A 577 30.29 -16.80 5.44
CA GLY A 577 29.86 -18.18 5.25
C GLY A 577 30.46 -18.84 3.98
N ASN A 578 30.47 -20.17 3.97
CA ASN A 578 30.87 -21.01 2.84
C ASN A 578 29.67 -21.34 1.96
N SER A 579 29.61 -20.74 0.76
CA SER A 579 28.48 -20.92 -0.17
C SER A 579 28.33 -22.38 -0.68
N ALA A 580 29.42 -23.14 -0.80
CA ALA A 580 29.35 -24.55 -1.24
C ALA A 580 28.72 -25.44 -0.17
N ALA A 581 29.13 -25.31 1.08
CA ALA A 581 28.49 -25.99 2.21
C ALA A 581 27.02 -25.52 2.37
N GLY A 582 26.78 -24.23 2.18
CA GLY A 582 25.42 -23.66 2.23
C GLY A 582 24.48 -24.22 1.18
N LYS A 583 24.98 -24.57 -0.02
CA LYS A 583 24.19 -25.23 -1.07
C LYS A 583 23.63 -26.59 -0.61
N GLU A 584 24.46 -27.40 0.02
CA GLU A 584 24.04 -28.71 0.50
C GLU A 584 22.97 -28.61 1.59
N LEU A 585 23.20 -27.69 2.54
CA LEU A 585 22.24 -27.40 3.62
C LEU A 585 20.93 -26.82 3.07
N PHE A 586 21.00 -25.91 2.15
CA PHE A 586 19.83 -25.31 1.50
C PHE A 586 18.99 -26.39 0.77
N THR A 587 19.64 -27.23 -0.02
CA THR A 587 18.96 -28.33 -0.75
C THR A 587 18.25 -29.27 0.23
N ARG A 588 18.88 -29.57 1.37
CA ARG A 588 18.32 -30.47 2.39
C ARG A 588 17.15 -29.86 3.16
N HIS A 589 17.24 -28.58 3.51
CA HIS A 589 16.34 -27.97 4.50
C HIS A 589 15.42 -26.88 3.96
N CYS A 590 15.77 -26.22 2.86
CA CYS A 590 15.10 -25.01 2.40
C CYS A 590 14.43 -25.16 1.03
N ALA A 591 15.03 -25.97 0.13
CA ALA A 591 14.63 -26.07 -1.27
C ALA A 591 13.19 -26.53 -1.48
N ARG A 592 12.67 -27.39 -0.59
CA ARG A 592 11.29 -27.89 -0.66
C ARG A 592 10.25 -26.74 -0.73
N CYS A 593 10.50 -25.66 0.01
CA CYS A 593 9.58 -24.51 0.08
C CYS A 593 10.04 -23.35 -0.78
N HIS A 594 11.36 -23.09 -0.84
CA HIS A 594 11.90 -21.95 -1.56
C HIS A 594 12.35 -22.26 -3.00
N GLY A 595 12.23 -23.54 -3.43
CA GLY A 595 12.68 -24.01 -4.74
C GLY A 595 14.20 -24.28 -4.77
N GLU A 596 14.66 -25.22 -5.60
CA GLU A 596 16.07 -25.64 -5.66
C GLU A 596 17.04 -24.50 -5.96
N ASN A 597 16.60 -23.54 -6.76
CA ASN A 597 17.36 -22.34 -7.13
C ASN A 597 16.86 -21.06 -6.45
N GLY A 598 16.09 -21.21 -5.38
CA GLY A 598 15.53 -20.09 -4.62
C GLY A 598 14.42 -19.31 -5.34
N GLN A 599 13.81 -19.89 -6.38
CA GLN A 599 12.77 -19.24 -7.20
C GLN A 599 11.41 -19.13 -6.48
N GLY A 600 11.25 -19.78 -5.33
CA GLY A 600 10.02 -19.87 -4.59
C GLY A 600 9.06 -20.92 -5.14
N THR A 601 8.38 -21.61 -4.24
CA THR A 601 7.28 -22.56 -4.55
C THR A 601 6.12 -22.26 -3.58
N SER A 602 6.08 -22.88 -2.42
CA SER A 602 5.14 -22.58 -1.33
C SER A 602 5.63 -21.48 -0.38
N ALA A 603 6.85 -20.96 -0.60
CA ALA A 603 7.46 -19.86 0.14
C ALA A 603 8.01 -18.79 -0.82
N PRO A 604 8.28 -17.57 -0.34
CA PRO A 604 8.78 -16.48 -1.17
C PRO A 604 10.07 -16.83 -1.90
N ALA A 605 10.26 -16.27 -3.11
CA ALA A 605 11.51 -16.37 -3.85
C ALA A 605 12.64 -15.66 -3.11
N LEU A 606 13.79 -16.31 -3.03
CA LEU A 606 15.02 -15.79 -2.40
C LEU A 606 16.05 -15.31 -3.43
N ASN A 607 15.95 -15.75 -4.69
CA ASN A 607 16.86 -15.37 -5.78
C ASN A 607 16.47 -14.07 -6.51
N ASN A 608 15.43 -13.38 -6.02
CA ASN A 608 14.98 -12.12 -6.57
C ASN A 608 16.02 -11.01 -6.34
N GLN A 609 16.40 -10.28 -7.40
CA GLN A 609 17.51 -9.32 -7.34
C GLN A 609 17.20 -8.09 -6.50
N GLU A 610 15.94 -7.62 -6.49
CA GLU A 610 15.48 -6.53 -5.64
C GLU A 610 15.55 -6.94 -4.17
N PHE A 611 15.12 -8.16 -3.84
CA PHE A 611 15.25 -8.72 -2.48
C PHE A 611 16.71 -8.82 -2.06
N LEU A 612 17.57 -9.40 -2.90
CA LEU A 612 18.98 -9.55 -2.59
C LEU A 612 19.72 -8.22 -2.50
N SER A 613 19.27 -7.19 -3.24
CA SER A 613 19.81 -5.84 -3.12
C SER A 613 19.43 -5.17 -1.79
N ALA A 614 18.22 -5.41 -1.32
CA ALA A 614 17.68 -4.81 -0.10
C ALA A 614 18.08 -5.55 1.20
N ALA A 615 18.14 -6.89 1.16
CA ALA A 615 18.41 -7.72 2.33
C ALA A 615 19.89 -7.65 2.73
N SER A 616 20.18 -7.25 3.97
CA SER A 616 21.54 -7.39 4.53
C SER A 616 21.85 -8.87 4.82
N ASN A 617 23.15 -9.21 4.94
CA ASN A 617 23.56 -10.54 5.39
C ASN A 617 23.08 -10.82 6.82
N GLY A 618 23.07 -9.79 7.68
CA GLY A 618 22.48 -9.84 9.01
C GLY A 618 21.01 -10.21 8.98
N TYR A 619 20.23 -9.56 8.12
CA TYR A 619 18.81 -9.89 7.91
C TYR A 619 18.60 -11.35 7.48
N LEU A 620 19.40 -11.85 6.53
CA LEU A 620 19.30 -13.25 6.08
C LEU A 620 19.56 -14.23 7.22
N VAL A 621 20.67 -14.04 7.96
CA VAL A 621 21.05 -14.89 9.09
C VAL A 621 20.01 -14.81 10.21
N ALA A 622 19.54 -13.61 10.56
CA ALA A 622 18.51 -13.43 11.58
C ALA A 622 17.19 -14.11 11.19
N THR A 623 16.76 -13.94 9.93
CA THR A 623 15.55 -14.58 9.40
C THR A 623 15.62 -16.11 9.47
N ILE A 624 16.77 -16.70 9.08
CA ILE A 624 16.98 -18.14 9.20
C ILE A 624 16.96 -18.53 10.68
N SER A 625 17.63 -17.77 11.56
CA SER A 625 17.75 -18.09 12.97
C SER A 625 16.42 -18.13 13.69
N ILE A 626 15.57 -17.10 13.52
CA ILE A 626 14.31 -16.97 14.28
C ILE A 626 13.06 -17.44 13.53
N GLY A 627 13.20 -17.81 12.25
CA GLY A 627 12.05 -18.25 11.43
C GLY A 627 10.95 -17.18 11.29
N ARG A 628 9.70 -17.65 11.17
CA ARG A 628 8.49 -16.81 11.06
C ARG A 628 7.34 -17.49 11.80
N GLN A 629 7.04 -17.03 13.00
CA GLN A 629 5.93 -17.56 13.79
C GLN A 629 4.61 -17.50 13.03
N GLY A 630 3.80 -18.53 13.15
CA GLY A 630 2.51 -18.64 12.43
C GLY A 630 2.64 -18.99 10.94
N THR A 631 3.86 -19.27 10.45
CA THR A 631 4.13 -19.77 9.10
C THR A 631 4.84 -21.13 9.14
N ARG A 632 5.10 -21.71 7.96
CA ARG A 632 5.89 -22.95 7.83
C ARG A 632 7.42 -22.71 7.92
N MET A 633 7.88 -21.49 8.10
CA MET A 633 9.32 -21.17 8.26
C MET A 633 9.77 -21.45 9.70
N PRO A 634 10.49 -22.57 9.97
CA PRO A 634 10.81 -22.97 11.32
C PRO A 634 11.93 -22.10 11.94
N TYR A 635 12.07 -22.19 13.24
CA TYR A 635 13.08 -21.53 14.05
C TYR A 635 14.41 -22.33 14.00
N TRP A 636 15.25 -22.11 12.98
CA TRP A 636 16.46 -22.89 12.76
C TRP A 636 17.56 -22.68 13.82
N GLY A 637 17.52 -21.57 14.57
CA GLY A 637 18.52 -21.28 15.60
C GLY A 637 18.44 -22.19 16.81
N ARG A 638 17.25 -22.64 17.19
CA ARG A 638 17.01 -23.53 18.32
C ARG A 638 16.39 -24.89 17.94
N GLY A 639 15.95 -25.01 16.68
CA GLY A 639 15.22 -26.19 16.23
C GLY A 639 13.80 -26.31 16.78
N SER A 640 13.15 -27.40 16.46
CA SER A 640 11.82 -27.79 16.92
C SER A 640 11.69 -29.32 16.85
N GLU A 641 10.56 -29.89 17.29
CA GLU A 641 10.33 -31.34 17.21
C GLU A 641 10.58 -31.95 15.82
N ASN A 642 10.29 -31.20 14.76
CA ASN A 642 10.36 -31.67 13.38
C ASN A 642 11.57 -31.16 12.59
N TYR A 643 12.38 -30.24 13.17
CA TYR A 643 13.49 -29.60 12.50
C TYR A 643 14.70 -29.50 13.44
N PRO A 644 15.91 -29.90 12.98
CA PRO A 644 17.09 -29.77 13.79
C PRO A 644 17.48 -28.32 14.02
N ALA A 645 18.13 -28.01 15.13
CA ALA A 645 18.83 -26.76 15.29
C ALA A 645 20.04 -26.73 14.34
N LEU A 646 20.22 -25.63 13.60
CA LEU A 646 21.39 -25.38 12.80
C LEU A 646 22.40 -24.55 13.60
N SER A 647 23.66 -24.95 13.56
CA SER A 647 24.75 -24.18 14.12
C SER A 647 24.86 -22.80 13.49
N SER A 648 25.58 -21.91 14.13
CA SER A 648 25.87 -20.57 13.62
C SER A 648 26.60 -20.59 12.27
N GLY A 649 27.57 -21.52 12.14
CA GLY A 649 28.28 -21.75 10.88
C GLY A 649 27.35 -22.14 9.76
N GLU A 650 26.50 -23.14 9.97
CA GLU A 650 25.53 -23.62 8.95
C GLU A 650 24.54 -22.53 8.53
N ARG A 651 24.07 -21.69 9.46
CA ARG A 651 23.17 -20.58 9.12
C ARG A 651 23.88 -19.50 8.28
N ARG A 652 25.15 -19.20 8.57
CA ARG A 652 25.99 -18.32 7.75
C ARG A 652 26.26 -18.90 6.36
N ASP A 653 26.52 -20.20 6.27
CA ASP A 653 26.75 -20.91 5.00
C ASP A 653 25.51 -20.86 4.11
N ILE A 654 24.32 -21.11 4.66
CA ILE A 654 23.05 -20.96 3.94
C ILE A 654 22.86 -19.52 3.45
N ALA A 655 23.10 -18.52 4.29
CA ALA A 655 23.01 -17.12 3.91
C ALA A 655 24.01 -16.77 2.79
N ALA A 656 25.23 -17.33 2.84
CA ALA A 656 26.24 -17.18 1.79
C ALA A 656 25.78 -17.78 0.45
N TYR A 657 25.14 -18.95 0.50
CA TYR A 657 24.56 -19.55 -0.71
C TYR A 657 23.41 -18.73 -1.28
N VAL A 658 22.49 -18.28 -0.47
CA VAL A 658 21.41 -17.37 -0.91
C VAL A 658 22.00 -16.10 -1.53
N ARG A 659 23.02 -15.52 -0.91
CA ARG A 659 23.72 -14.34 -1.44
C ARG A 659 24.41 -14.60 -2.78
N SER A 660 24.89 -15.82 -3.04
CA SER A 660 25.57 -16.15 -4.29
C SER A 660 24.66 -16.03 -5.53
N TRP A 661 23.36 -15.99 -5.39
CA TRP A 661 22.41 -15.73 -6.48
C TRP A 661 22.32 -14.27 -6.89
N GLN A 662 22.93 -13.34 -6.14
CA GLN A 662 22.92 -11.94 -6.50
C GLN A 662 23.86 -11.70 -7.70
N ARG A 663 23.30 -11.22 -8.80
CA ARG A 663 24.02 -10.94 -10.05
C ARG A 663 24.47 -9.49 -10.16
N PHE A 664 23.66 -8.57 -9.63
CA PHE A 664 23.92 -7.14 -9.65
C PHE A 664 23.28 -6.47 -8.42
N ARG A 665 23.71 -5.26 -8.11
CA ARG A 665 23.10 -4.42 -7.08
C ARG A 665 22.23 -3.36 -7.74
N ILE A 666 21.00 -3.24 -7.26
CA ILE A 666 20.12 -2.13 -7.62
C ILE A 666 20.47 -0.99 -6.67
N ARG A 667 20.72 0.19 -7.20
CA ARG A 667 20.93 1.41 -6.40
C ARG A 667 19.60 2.03 -6.05
N LYS A 668 19.59 2.85 -4.97
CA LYS A 668 18.38 3.62 -4.59
C LYS A 668 17.96 4.58 -5.70
#